data_49fbe76b8e69ace3343402cc8ffddbe6
#
_entry.id   49fbe76b8e69ace3343402cc8ffddbe6
#
_cell.length_a   1.000
_cell.length_b   1.000
_cell.length_c   1.000
_cell.angle_alpha   90.00
_cell.angle_beta   90.00
_cell.angle_gamma   90.00
#
_symmetry.space_group_name_H-M   'P 1'
#
loop_
_entity.id
_entity.type
_entity.pdbx_description
1 polymer ?
#
loop_
_entity_poly.entity_id
_entity_poly.type
_entity_poly.pdbx_seq_one_letter_code
_entity_poly.pdbx_strand_id
1 'polypeptide(L)'
;MEKIRFLECLSKQYPTIDSAATEIINLQSILNLPKGTEHFLSDIHGEYKAFAHVLRNGSGAVMKKIDDVFGDTLFEDQKEDLASLIYYPSEKLQYVKNQGRADSSWYRTTLYRLVSVCQIVSSKYTRSKVRKAMPENFRYVIEELITEKKEVLNKKAYYDEIINTIIEIGCADEFIVEMSNLIQRLVIDHLHIIGDIYDRGYGSHFVMDSLMNYHSLDIQWGNHDVLWMGAFAGQHACIANIVRTSLLYDNLSVLENGYGISMMPLVLFAMETYADDPCAQFTIRSRHGSEMNTQTVLAMKMHKAITIIQFKLEGQLIAKHPEYNMDNRRLLDKIDADKGTVTIDGKEYPMLDRYFPTIDFNNPYELTSEEQSVIAKLCNSFVNCSKLKSHINLLLQKGSLYKVCNNNLLFHGCIPMNEDGSFRNINLFGEDLCGKELYDELERWARKAFFSVNEEEKRVGRDILWFLWNGADSPLYGRDKMTTFERYFIADESTHKEIKDVYYRLFNDEEVVDKIFKMFGIKGDNAHIINGHVPIHHTEGESPVKCNGKVIIIDGGFSQPYHKVTGIAGYTLIYNSYGLMLTAHEPFKSVDYTIRSGRDMQTNQVATEVSQKRILVGDTDNGKKIRENIKDLKDLIKAYRNGTLRQNQKN
;
A
#
# COMPACT_ATOMS: atom_id res chain seq x y z
N MET A 1 -5.84 -8.57 42.24
CA MET A 1 -6.64 -7.34 42.01
C MET A 1 -6.89 -7.06 40.54
N GLU A 2 -5.89 -7.07 39.68
CA GLU A 2 -6.05 -6.78 38.23
C GLU A 2 -7.05 -7.69 37.50
N LYS A 3 -6.99 -9.03 37.75
CA LYS A 3 -7.90 -9.98 37.11
C LYS A 3 -9.38 -9.75 37.49
N ILE A 4 -9.67 -9.36 38.72
CA ILE A 4 -11.06 -9.07 39.16
C ILE A 4 -11.55 -7.81 38.44
N ARG A 5 -10.74 -6.73 38.43
CA ARG A 5 -11.07 -5.48 37.72
C ARG A 5 -11.31 -5.70 36.22
N PHE A 6 -10.53 -6.57 35.60
CA PHE A 6 -10.74 -6.95 34.18
C PHE A 6 -12.09 -7.66 34.00
N LEU A 7 -12.41 -8.65 34.87
CA LEU A 7 -13.69 -9.34 34.82
C LEU A 7 -14.87 -8.42 35.11
N GLU A 8 -14.73 -7.42 35.99
CA GLU A 8 -15.72 -6.36 36.21
C GLU A 8 -15.96 -5.51 34.95
N CYS A 9 -14.91 -5.19 34.19
CA CYS A 9 -15.06 -4.52 32.90
C CYS A 9 -15.80 -5.40 31.89
N LEU A 10 -15.43 -6.68 31.82
CA LEU A 10 -16.05 -7.64 30.90
C LEU A 10 -17.52 -7.91 31.27
N SER A 11 -17.87 -7.88 32.56
CA SER A 11 -19.26 -8.07 33.03
C SER A 11 -20.22 -6.97 32.56
N LYS A 12 -19.72 -5.76 32.27
CA LYS A 12 -20.54 -4.68 31.69
C LYS A 12 -21.02 -5.01 30.28
N GLN A 13 -20.21 -5.75 29.53
CA GLN A 13 -20.55 -6.18 28.15
C GLN A 13 -21.37 -7.45 28.17
N TYR A 14 -21.07 -8.38 29.08
CA TYR A 14 -21.75 -9.67 29.23
C TYR A 14 -22.34 -9.81 30.66
N PRO A 15 -23.46 -9.16 30.93
CA PRO A 15 -23.98 -8.97 32.30
C PRO A 15 -24.55 -10.24 32.95
N THR A 16 -24.78 -11.31 32.18
CA THR A 16 -25.34 -12.59 32.67
C THR A 16 -24.54 -13.78 32.16
N ILE A 17 -24.69 -14.92 32.85
CA ILE A 17 -24.14 -16.22 32.41
C ILE A 17 -24.62 -16.55 30.99
N ASP A 18 -25.90 -16.32 30.68
CA ASP A 18 -26.47 -16.65 29.36
C ASP A 18 -25.87 -15.78 28.25
N SER A 19 -25.65 -14.47 28.48
CA SER A 19 -25.00 -13.61 27.51
C SER A 19 -23.56 -14.04 27.24
N ALA A 20 -22.80 -14.37 28.29
CA ALA A 20 -21.43 -14.85 28.13
C ALA A 20 -21.38 -16.26 27.47
N ALA A 21 -22.30 -17.15 27.83
CA ALA A 21 -22.41 -18.51 27.24
C ALA A 21 -22.77 -18.42 25.73
N THR A 22 -23.73 -17.57 25.36
CA THR A 22 -24.09 -17.34 23.97
C THR A 22 -22.89 -16.87 23.14
N GLU A 23 -22.11 -15.92 23.67
CA GLU A 23 -20.91 -15.45 22.98
C GLU A 23 -19.82 -16.52 22.89
N ILE A 24 -19.61 -17.33 23.92
CA ILE A 24 -18.69 -18.47 23.85
C ILE A 24 -19.10 -19.44 22.73
N ILE A 25 -20.39 -19.78 22.62
CA ILE A 25 -20.90 -20.68 21.57
C ILE A 25 -20.64 -20.06 20.18
N ASN A 26 -20.93 -18.77 20.01
CA ASN A 26 -20.67 -18.02 18.78
C ASN A 26 -19.17 -18.05 18.41
N LEU A 27 -18.31 -17.65 19.34
CA LEU A 27 -16.86 -17.61 19.13
C LEU A 27 -16.27 -19.00 18.85
N GLN A 28 -16.72 -20.02 19.56
CA GLN A 28 -16.27 -21.41 19.33
C GLN A 28 -16.68 -21.92 17.94
N SER A 29 -17.85 -21.52 17.46
CA SER A 29 -18.33 -21.87 16.12
C SER A 29 -17.51 -21.16 15.03
N ILE A 30 -17.17 -19.87 15.24
CA ILE A 30 -16.35 -19.07 14.32
C ILE A 30 -14.97 -19.69 14.07
N LEU A 31 -14.36 -20.32 15.07
CA LEU A 31 -13.06 -21.00 14.94
C LEU A 31 -13.05 -22.08 13.85
N ASN A 32 -14.21 -22.66 13.53
CA ASN A 32 -14.36 -23.71 12.52
C ASN A 32 -14.75 -23.19 11.12
N LEU A 33 -14.90 -21.87 10.94
CA LEU A 33 -15.10 -21.29 9.62
C LEU A 33 -13.80 -21.31 8.82
N PRO A 34 -13.87 -21.35 7.48
CA PRO A 34 -12.70 -21.18 6.63
C PRO A 34 -12.04 -19.83 6.88
N LYS A 35 -10.69 -19.79 6.80
CA LYS A 35 -9.93 -18.54 6.81
C LYS A 35 -10.45 -17.59 5.74
N GLY A 36 -10.62 -16.32 6.09
CA GLY A 36 -10.93 -15.25 5.14
C GLY A 36 -9.82 -15.08 4.10
N THR A 37 -10.13 -14.42 3.00
CA THR A 37 -9.16 -14.17 1.92
C THR A 37 -8.41 -12.87 2.18
N GLU A 38 -7.10 -12.95 2.29
CA GLU A 38 -6.18 -11.82 2.42
C GLU A 38 -5.50 -11.58 1.08
N HIS A 39 -5.42 -10.31 0.66
CA HIS A 39 -4.69 -9.88 -0.53
C HIS A 39 -3.51 -9.01 -0.12
N PHE A 40 -2.36 -9.22 -0.77
CA PHE A 40 -1.14 -8.47 -0.55
C PHE A 40 -0.73 -7.81 -1.87
N LEU A 41 -0.52 -6.50 -1.83
CA LEU A 41 -0.10 -5.66 -2.94
C LEU A 41 1.06 -4.77 -2.49
N SER A 42 1.98 -4.44 -3.38
CA SER A 42 3.06 -3.49 -3.10
C SER A 42 3.34 -2.58 -4.30
N ASP A 43 4.14 -1.53 -4.08
CA ASP A 43 4.72 -0.68 -5.13
C ASP A 43 3.67 -0.13 -6.12
N ILE A 44 2.55 0.36 -5.58
CA ILE A 44 1.40 0.87 -6.35
C ILE A 44 1.79 2.14 -7.11
N HIS A 45 2.64 2.99 -6.52
CA HIS A 45 3.20 4.18 -7.12
C HIS A 45 2.19 5.04 -7.88
N GLY A 46 1.05 5.31 -7.27
CA GLY A 46 0.02 6.18 -7.83
C GLY A 46 -0.70 5.65 -9.07
N GLU A 47 -0.55 4.38 -9.43
CA GLU A 47 -1.25 3.75 -10.56
C GLU A 47 -2.69 3.38 -10.20
N TYR A 48 -3.48 4.40 -9.88
CA TYR A 48 -4.84 4.26 -9.35
C TYR A 48 -5.76 3.40 -10.22
N LYS A 49 -5.71 3.57 -11.56
CA LYS A 49 -6.65 2.86 -12.45
C LYS A 49 -6.44 1.35 -12.41
N ALA A 50 -5.19 0.90 -12.47
CA ALA A 50 -4.85 -0.51 -12.38
C ALA A 50 -5.13 -1.04 -10.97
N PHE A 51 -4.73 -0.33 -9.93
CA PHE A 51 -4.99 -0.67 -8.54
C PHE A 51 -6.49 -0.83 -8.25
N ALA A 52 -7.31 0.15 -8.63
CA ALA A 52 -8.75 0.12 -8.43
C ALA A 52 -9.40 -1.06 -9.17
N HIS A 53 -8.92 -1.40 -10.37
CA HIS A 53 -9.40 -2.55 -11.12
C HIS A 53 -9.06 -3.87 -10.41
N VAL A 54 -7.82 -4.04 -9.94
CA VAL A 54 -7.37 -5.22 -9.17
C VAL A 54 -8.21 -5.43 -7.91
N LEU A 55 -8.59 -4.36 -7.21
CA LEU A 55 -9.49 -4.46 -6.06
C LEU A 55 -10.91 -4.88 -6.46
N ARG A 56 -11.44 -4.34 -7.56
CA ARG A 56 -12.80 -4.62 -8.03
C ARG A 56 -12.98 -6.04 -8.56
N ASN A 57 -12.00 -6.56 -9.31
CA ASN A 57 -12.03 -7.93 -9.80
C ASN A 57 -11.53 -8.97 -8.76
N GLY A 58 -11.03 -8.48 -7.60
CA GLY A 58 -10.45 -9.33 -6.56
C GLY A 58 -9.28 -10.16 -7.05
N SER A 59 -8.43 -9.58 -7.92
CA SER A 59 -7.30 -10.29 -8.56
C SER A 59 -7.74 -11.59 -9.27
N GLY A 60 -8.87 -11.52 -9.98
CA GLY A 60 -9.48 -12.65 -10.69
C GLY A 60 -10.40 -13.53 -9.84
N ALA A 61 -10.51 -13.27 -8.53
CA ALA A 61 -11.34 -14.09 -7.64
C ALA A 61 -12.85 -13.96 -7.92
N VAL A 62 -13.32 -12.81 -8.42
CA VAL A 62 -14.73 -12.63 -8.79
C VAL A 62 -15.09 -13.55 -9.98
N MET A 63 -14.26 -13.59 -11.03
CA MET A 63 -14.47 -14.47 -12.18
C MET A 63 -14.49 -15.93 -11.73
N LYS A 64 -13.53 -16.35 -10.90
CA LYS A 64 -13.51 -17.70 -10.32
C LYS A 64 -14.79 -18.02 -9.54
N LYS A 65 -15.39 -17.05 -8.84
CA LYS A 65 -16.67 -17.27 -8.15
C LYS A 65 -17.85 -17.38 -9.12
N ILE A 66 -17.83 -16.67 -10.23
CA ILE A 66 -18.81 -16.84 -11.31
C ILE A 66 -18.70 -18.25 -11.90
N ASP A 67 -17.47 -18.74 -12.16
CA ASP A 67 -17.23 -20.09 -12.63
C ASP A 67 -17.69 -21.15 -11.61
N ASP A 68 -17.38 -20.97 -10.33
CA ASP A 68 -17.81 -21.87 -9.25
C ASP A 68 -19.36 -22.00 -9.18
N VAL A 69 -20.09 -20.93 -9.55
CA VAL A 69 -21.57 -20.90 -9.51
C VAL A 69 -22.20 -21.50 -10.76
N PHE A 70 -21.69 -21.10 -11.92
CA PHE A 70 -22.39 -21.35 -13.19
C PHE A 70 -21.75 -22.46 -14.05
N GLY A 71 -20.45 -22.76 -13.86
CA GLY A 71 -19.77 -23.80 -14.64
C GLY A 71 -20.07 -23.68 -16.13
N ASP A 72 -20.54 -24.77 -16.73
CA ASP A 72 -20.90 -24.82 -18.15
C ASP A 72 -22.34 -24.32 -18.46
N THR A 73 -23.08 -23.83 -17.45
CA THR A 73 -24.45 -23.30 -17.66
C THR A 73 -24.45 -21.91 -18.28
N LEU A 74 -23.33 -21.17 -18.22
CA LEU A 74 -23.13 -19.91 -18.91
C LEU A 74 -21.95 -20.03 -19.88
N PHE A 75 -22.10 -19.43 -21.07
CA PHE A 75 -20.97 -19.26 -22.00
C PHE A 75 -19.95 -18.24 -21.42
N GLU A 76 -18.69 -18.33 -21.90
CA GLU A 76 -17.63 -17.44 -21.41
C GLU A 76 -17.94 -15.95 -21.58
N ASP A 77 -18.51 -15.55 -22.71
CA ASP A 77 -18.94 -14.17 -22.96
C ASP A 77 -20.00 -13.67 -21.97
N GLN A 78 -20.89 -14.56 -21.52
CA GLN A 78 -21.91 -14.23 -20.51
C GLN A 78 -21.30 -14.11 -19.11
N LYS A 79 -20.29 -14.92 -18.79
CA LYS A 79 -19.54 -14.82 -17.54
C LYS A 79 -18.73 -13.54 -17.50
N GLU A 80 -18.02 -13.22 -18.60
CA GLU A 80 -17.26 -11.98 -18.76
C GLU A 80 -18.18 -10.73 -18.68
N ASP A 81 -19.36 -10.80 -19.28
CA ASP A 81 -20.36 -9.71 -19.22
C ASP A 81 -20.86 -9.49 -17.78
N LEU A 82 -21.15 -10.57 -17.04
CA LEU A 82 -21.52 -10.51 -15.62
C LEU A 82 -20.37 -10.01 -14.75
N ALA A 83 -19.13 -10.46 -14.98
CA ALA A 83 -17.96 -10.01 -14.28
C ALA A 83 -17.73 -8.50 -14.48
N SER A 84 -17.79 -8.02 -15.73
CA SER A 84 -17.65 -6.60 -16.05
C SER A 84 -18.75 -5.74 -15.40
N LEU A 85 -19.95 -6.27 -15.23
CA LEU A 85 -21.02 -5.61 -14.47
C LEU A 85 -20.68 -5.53 -12.97
N ILE A 86 -20.16 -6.61 -12.38
CA ILE A 86 -19.75 -6.60 -10.97
C ILE A 86 -18.60 -5.62 -10.74
N TYR A 87 -17.64 -5.51 -11.67
CA TYR A 87 -16.48 -4.59 -11.52
C TYR A 87 -16.86 -3.12 -11.67
N TYR A 88 -17.75 -2.81 -12.62
CA TYR A 88 -18.13 -1.45 -13.01
C TYR A 88 -19.65 -1.32 -13.16
N PRO A 89 -20.41 -1.48 -12.05
CA PRO A 89 -21.86 -1.62 -12.15
C PRO A 89 -22.55 -0.39 -12.75
N SER A 90 -22.18 0.81 -12.35
CA SER A 90 -22.81 2.04 -12.84
C SER A 90 -22.52 2.29 -14.32
N GLU A 91 -21.24 2.14 -14.71
CA GLU A 91 -20.77 2.36 -16.07
C GLU A 91 -21.33 1.27 -17.02
N LYS A 92 -21.36 0.03 -16.60
CA LYS A 92 -21.91 -1.09 -17.39
C LYS A 92 -23.42 -0.99 -17.55
N LEU A 93 -24.16 -0.62 -16.51
CA LEU A 93 -25.59 -0.34 -16.58
C LEU A 93 -25.90 0.74 -17.61
N GLN A 94 -25.15 1.86 -17.56
CA GLN A 94 -25.32 2.93 -18.54
C GLN A 94 -25.04 2.46 -19.97
N TYR A 95 -23.99 1.65 -20.16
CA TYR A 95 -23.67 1.07 -21.46
C TYR A 95 -24.79 0.16 -21.98
N VAL A 96 -25.32 -0.77 -21.16
CA VAL A 96 -26.40 -1.69 -21.53
C VAL A 96 -27.70 -0.92 -21.87
N LYS A 97 -28.02 0.13 -21.11
CA LYS A 97 -29.15 1.02 -21.38
C LYS A 97 -29.02 1.76 -22.71
N ASN A 98 -27.84 2.30 -22.99
CA ASN A 98 -27.57 2.99 -24.25
C ASN A 98 -27.67 2.06 -25.48
N GLN A 99 -27.54 0.74 -25.26
CA GLN A 99 -27.72 -0.31 -26.28
C GLN A 99 -29.18 -0.74 -26.42
N GLY A 100 -30.11 -0.22 -25.61
CA GLY A 100 -31.51 -0.65 -25.57
C GLY A 100 -31.74 -2.08 -25.08
N ARG A 101 -30.75 -2.66 -24.36
CA ARG A 101 -30.76 -4.05 -23.90
C ARG A 101 -31.31 -4.22 -22.47
N ALA A 102 -31.55 -3.15 -21.72
CA ALA A 102 -31.96 -3.17 -20.33
C ALA A 102 -33.50 -3.31 -20.23
N ASP A 103 -34.05 -4.43 -20.70
CA ASP A 103 -35.47 -4.77 -20.53
C ASP A 103 -35.73 -5.55 -19.20
N SER A 104 -36.98 -5.77 -18.88
CA SER A 104 -37.38 -6.48 -17.65
C SER A 104 -36.82 -7.91 -17.57
N SER A 105 -36.62 -8.58 -18.71
CA SER A 105 -36.03 -9.92 -18.77
C SER A 105 -34.57 -9.90 -18.44
N TRP A 106 -33.81 -8.90 -18.98
CA TRP A 106 -32.41 -8.68 -18.66
C TRP A 106 -32.23 -8.37 -17.17
N TYR A 107 -33.02 -7.46 -16.61
CA TYR A 107 -32.95 -7.14 -15.17
C TYR A 107 -33.18 -8.38 -14.31
N ARG A 108 -34.24 -9.13 -14.61
CA ARG A 108 -34.58 -10.35 -13.87
C ARG A 108 -33.40 -11.35 -13.87
N THR A 109 -32.88 -11.66 -15.07
CA THR A 109 -31.76 -12.61 -15.22
C THR A 109 -30.53 -12.13 -14.48
N THR A 110 -30.20 -10.85 -14.59
CA THR A 110 -29.05 -10.23 -13.94
C THR A 110 -29.17 -10.29 -12.42
N LEU A 111 -30.32 -9.93 -11.86
CA LEU A 111 -30.53 -9.99 -10.41
C LEU A 111 -30.40 -11.41 -9.86
N TYR A 112 -30.94 -12.42 -10.53
CA TYR A 112 -30.75 -13.82 -10.12
C TYR A 112 -29.28 -14.26 -10.15
N ARG A 113 -28.54 -13.85 -11.18
CA ARG A 113 -27.13 -14.16 -11.30
C ARG A 113 -26.32 -13.51 -10.16
N LEU A 114 -26.55 -12.23 -9.88
CA LEU A 114 -25.89 -11.52 -8.78
C LEU A 114 -26.21 -12.12 -7.41
N VAL A 115 -27.48 -12.47 -7.15
CA VAL A 115 -27.86 -13.16 -5.90
C VAL A 115 -27.10 -14.48 -5.76
N SER A 116 -26.98 -15.27 -6.84
CA SER A 116 -26.26 -16.54 -6.80
C SER A 116 -24.78 -16.39 -6.50
N VAL A 117 -24.10 -15.41 -7.13
CA VAL A 117 -22.70 -15.10 -6.84
C VAL A 117 -22.55 -14.61 -5.40
N CYS A 118 -23.46 -13.73 -4.93
CA CYS A 118 -23.41 -13.23 -3.56
C CYS A 118 -23.61 -14.33 -2.51
N GLN A 119 -24.46 -15.32 -2.77
CA GLN A 119 -24.65 -16.49 -1.90
C GLN A 119 -23.34 -17.27 -1.73
N ILE A 120 -22.62 -17.55 -2.82
CA ILE A 120 -21.32 -18.27 -2.77
C ILE A 120 -20.26 -17.45 -2.06
N VAL A 121 -20.14 -16.16 -2.36
CA VAL A 121 -19.12 -15.29 -1.75
C VAL A 121 -19.37 -15.13 -0.24
N SER A 122 -20.63 -15.03 0.19
CA SER A 122 -21.01 -14.88 1.59
C SER A 122 -20.93 -16.16 2.41
N SER A 123 -20.94 -17.35 1.78
CA SER A 123 -21.07 -18.66 2.44
C SER A 123 -19.95 -18.98 3.46
N LYS A 124 -18.77 -18.36 3.31
CA LYS A 124 -17.63 -18.52 4.22
C LYS A 124 -17.68 -17.68 5.49
N TYR A 125 -18.67 -16.78 5.62
CA TYR A 125 -18.78 -15.84 6.72
C TYR A 125 -19.97 -16.11 7.63
N THR A 126 -19.93 -15.55 8.85
CA THR A 126 -21.12 -15.53 9.72
C THR A 126 -22.18 -14.57 9.12
N ARG A 127 -23.46 -14.86 9.37
CA ARG A 127 -24.58 -13.95 8.98
C ARG A 127 -24.36 -12.55 9.52
N SER A 128 -23.91 -12.40 10.77
CA SER A 128 -23.62 -11.11 11.38
C SER A 128 -22.57 -10.30 10.61
N LYS A 129 -21.48 -10.95 10.14
CA LYS A 129 -20.43 -10.31 9.35
C LYS A 129 -20.97 -9.86 7.99
N VAL A 130 -21.72 -10.72 7.31
CA VAL A 130 -22.34 -10.39 6.02
C VAL A 130 -23.32 -9.24 6.17
N ARG A 131 -24.19 -9.27 7.19
CA ARG A 131 -25.18 -8.22 7.47
C ARG A 131 -24.52 -6.85 7.74
N LYS A 132 -23.40 -6.81 8.45
CA LYS A 132 -22.61 -5.57 8.67
C LYS A 132 -21.99 -5.04 7.37
N ALA A 133 -21.76 -5.88 6.37
CA ALA A 133 -21.23 -5.50 5.07
C ALA A 133 -22.30 -5.00 4.10
N MET A 134 -23.57 -5.37 4.32
CA MET A 134 -24.69 -4.98 3.46
C MET A 134 -24.98 -3.48 3.51
N PRO A 135 -25.43 -2.89 2.39
CA PRO A 135 -25.92 -1.51 2.34
C PRO A 135 -27.15 -1.34 3.24
N GLU A 136 -27.34 -0.17 3.83
CA GLU A 136 -28.46 0.08 4.74
C GLU A 136 -29.82 0.01 4.04
N ASN A 137 -29.90 0.58 2.84
CA ASN A 137 -31.16 0.73 2.11
C ASN A 137 -31.82 -0.60 1.72
N PHE A 138 -31.02 -1.61 1.33
CA PHE A 138 -31.52 -2.91 0.85
C PHE A 138 -31.20 -4.07 1.78
N ARG A 139 -30.72 -3.81 3.00
CA ARG A 139 -30.20 -4.85 3.91
C ARG A 139 -31.17 -6.00 4.11
N TYR A 140 -32.45 -5.71 4.42
CA TYR A 140 -33.46 -6.74 4.63
C TYR A 140 -33.69 -7.59 3.38
N VAL A 141 -33.87 -6.94 2.23
CA VAL A 141 -34.13 -7.63 0.97
C VAL A 141 -32.98 -8.51 0.53
N ILE A 142 -31.74 -7.98 0.64
CA ILE A 142 -30.52 -8.73 0.31
C ILE A 142 -30.37 -9.94 1.26
N GLU A 143 -30.60 -9.75 2.58
CA GLU A 143 -30.51 -10.82 3.57
C GLU A 143 -31.50 -11.96 3.24
N GLU A 144 -32.75 -11.64 2.89
CA GLU A 144 -33.75 -12.63 2.46
C GLU A 144 -33.25 -13.40 1.21
N LEU A 145 -32.82 -12.69 0.18
CA LEU A 145 -32.45 -13.31 -1.10
C LEU A 145 -31.20 -14.20 -1.02
N ILE A 146 -30.22 -13.89 -0.13
CA ILE A 146 -28.98 -14.64 -0.07
C ILE A 146 -28.97 -15.73 1.01
N THR A 147 -29.89 -15.70 1.97
CA THR A 147 -29.88 -16.62 3.13
C THR A 147 -30.51 -17.96 2.79
N GLU A 148 -31.50 -17.99 1.95
CA GLU A 148 -32.27 -19.21 1.65
C GLU A 148 -31.69 -19.94 0.44
N LYS A 149 -31.77 -21.28 0.47
CA LYS A 149 -31.42 -22.11 -0.67
C LYS A 149 -32.54 -22.09 -1.72
N LYS A 150 -32.19 -21.96 -3.00
CA LYS A 150 -33.11 -21.96 -4.16
C LYS A 150 -34.01 -23.19 -4.23
N GLU A 151 -33.64 -24.27 -3.57
CA GLU A 151 -34.32 -25.59 -3.60
C GLU A 151 -35.52 -25.66 -2.68
N VAL A 152 -35.83 -24.64 -1.87
CA VAL A 152 -37.02 -24.60 -1.02
C VAL A 152 -38.24 -24.20 -1.87
N LEU A 153 -38.89 -25.19 -2.45
CA LEU A 153 -40.05 -25.07 -3.33
C LEU A 153 -41.16 -24.10 -2.83
N ASN A 154 -41.31 -24.01 -1.50
CA ASN A 154 -42.37 -23.21 -0.89
C ASN A 154 -42.15 -21.68 -0.96
N LYS A 155 -40.90 -21.21 -1.19
CA LYS A 155 -40.59 -19.78 -1.22
C LYS A 155 -40.27 -19.25 -2.62
N LYS A 156 -40.31 -20.07 -3.67
CA LYS A 156 -39.95 -19.62 -5.01
C LYS A 156 -40.77 -18.42 -5.48
N ALA A 157 -42.10 -18.50 -5.33
CA ALA A 157 -42.98 -17.39 -5.69
C ALA A 157 -42.72 -16.11 -4.89
N TYR A 158 -42.30 -16.24 -3.62
CA TYR A 158 -41.94 -15.11 -2.77
C TYR A 158 -40.66 -14.41 -3.27
N TYR A 159 -39.63 -15.16 -3.69
CA TYR A 159 -38.44 -14.57 -4.26
C TYR A 159 -38.64 -13.97 -5.63
N ASP A 160 -39.42 -14.65 -6.48
CA ASP A 160 -39.80 -14.13 -7.79
C ASP A 160 -40.53 -12.80 -7.64
N GLU A 161 -41.41 -12.68 -6.61
CA GLU A 161 -42.16 -11.45 -6.33
C GLU A 161 -41.27 -10.32 -5.82
N ILE A 162 -40.27 -10.60 -4.94
CA ILE A 162 -39.30 -9.60 -4.53
C ILE A 162 -38.56 -9.01 -5.74
N ILE A 163 -38.06 -9.88 -6.63
CA ILE A 163 -37.31 -9.44 -7.82
C ILE A 163 -38.21 -8.68 -8.78
N ASN A 164 -39.47 -9.15 -9.00
CA ASN A 164 -40.44 -8.45 -9.84
C ASN A 164 -40.73 -7.06 -9.30
N THR A 165 -40.98 -6.96 -7.99
CA THR A 165 -41.25 -5.69 -7.33
C THR A 165 -40.10 -4.71 -7.46
N ILE A 166 -38.83 -5.16 -7.27
CA ILE A 166 -37.63 -4.31 -7.45
C ILE A 166 -37.59 -3.72 -8.86
N ILE A 167 -37.95 -4.52 -9.88
CA ILE A 167 -38.00 -4.07 -11.28
C ILE A 167 -39.17 -3.11 -11.52
N GLU A 168 -40.36 -3.45 -11.03
CA GLU A 168 -41.59 -2.69 -11.24
C GLU A 168 -41.52 -1.28 -10.64
N ILE A 169 -40.97 -1.15 -9.43
CA ILE A 169 -40.81 0.15 -8.75
C ILE A 169 -39.58 0.95 -9.23
N GLY A 170 -38.78 0.41 -10.18
CA GLY A 170 -37.66 1.10 -10.80
C GLY A 170 -36.39 1.17 -9.96
N CYS A 171 -36.24 0.32 -8.94
CA CYS A 171 -35.05 0.29 -8.06
C CYS A 171 -33.95 -0.70 -8.53
N ALA A 172 -34.14 -1.34 -9.69
CA ALA A 172 -33.23 -2.41 -10.14
C ALA A 172 -31.79 -1.95 -10.37
N ASP A 173 -31.56 -0.72 -10.86
CA ASP A 173 -30.23 -0.18 -11.08
C ASP A 173 -29.45 -0.03 -9.78
N GLU A 174 -30.07 0.63 -8.79
CA GLU A 174 -29.45 0.84 -7.48
C GLU A 174 -29.18 -0.50 -6.79
N PHE A 175 -30.13 -1.44 -6.87
CA PHE A 175 -29.97 -2.77 -6.31
C PHE A 175 -28.82 -3.55 -6.95
N ILE A 176 -28.64 -3.48 -8.29
CA ILE A 176 -27.50 -4.09 -9.01
C ILE A 176 -26.17 -3.48 -8.54
N VAL A 177 -26.10 -2.15 -8.40
CA VAL A 177 -24.91 -1.45 -7.92
C VAL A 177 -24.54 -1.92 -6.52
N GLU A 178 -25.50 -1.94 -5.60
CA GLU A 178 -25.26 -2.33 -4.22
C GLU A 178 -24.90 -3.81 -4.06
N MET A 179 -25.54 -4.70 -4.83
CA MET A 179 -25.16 -6.13 -4.85
C MET A 179 -23.76 -6.34 -5.39
N SER A 180 -23.37 -5.62 -6.45
CA SER A 180 -22.02 -5.69 -7.04
C SER A 180 -20.96 -5.20 -6.03
N ASN A 181 -21.21 -4.08 -5.36
CA ASN A 181 -20.34 -3.54 -4.30
C ASN A 181 -20.22 -4.53 -3.13
N LEU A 182 -21.29 -5.18 -2.74
CA LEU A 182 -21.27 -6.19 -1.68
C LEU A 182 -20.43 -7.41 -2.08
N ILE A 183 -20.55 -7.89 -3.32
CA ILE A 183 -19.73 -9.00 -3.85
C ILE A 183 -18.24 -8.61 -3.80
N GLN A 184 -17.88 -7.44 -4.34
CA GLN A 184 -16.49 -6.94 -4.29
C GLN A 184 -15.96 -6.89 -2.85
N ARG A 185 -16.75 -6.36 -1.92
CA ARG A 185 -16.37 -6.25 -0.50
C ARG A 185 -16.17 -7.61 0.18
N LEU A 186 -16.95 -8.63 -0.17
CA LEU A 186 -16.91 -9.95 0.45
C LEU A 186 -15.86 -10.88 -0.18
N VAL A 187 -15.38 -10.59 -1.38
CA VAL A 187 -14.32 -11.37 -2.04
C VAL A 187 -12.98 -11.21 -1.32
N ILE A 188 -12.64 -9.98 -0.90
CA ILE A 188 -11.41 -9.66 -0.17
C ILE A 188 -11.79 -9.37 1.29
N ASP A 189 -11.30 -10.19 2.23
CA ASP A 189 -11.58 -10.02 3.66
C ASP A 189 -10.65 -9.01 4.32
N HIS A 190 -9.38 -9.02 3.94
CA HIS A 190 -8.35 -8.10 4.42
C HIS A 190 -7.36 -7.76 3.32
N LEU A 191 -6.90 -6.52 3.31
CA LEU A 191 -5.93 -6.00 2.35
C LEU A 191 -4.65 -5.60 3.09
N HIS A 192 -3.51 -6.12 2.63
CA HIS A 192 -2.17 -5.72 3.05
C HIS A 192 -1.51 -4.92 1.94
N ILE A 193 -1.08 -3.69 2.22
CA ILE A 193 -0.29 -2.88 1.31
C ILE A 193 1.15 -2.84 1.81
N ILE A 194 2.08 -3.39 1.02
CA ILE A 194 3.48 -3.52 1.40
C ILE A 194 4.31 -2.38 0.78
N GLY A 195 3.88 -1.15 1.09
CA GLY A 195 4.58 0.09 0.81
C GLY A 195 4.50 0.60 -0.62
N ASP A 196 5.09 1.77 -0.76
CA ASP A 196 5.24 2.54 -1.99
C ASP A 196 3.91 2.84 -2.73
N ILE A 197 3.03 3.52 -1.97
CA ILE A 197 1.76 4.02 -2.50
C ILE A 197 1.99 5.29 -3.35
N TYR A 198 2.94 6.12 -2.92
CA TYR A 198 3.19 7.44 -3.49
C TYR A 198 4.20 7.43 -4.64
N ASP A 199 4.29 8.59 -5.29
CA ASP A 199 5.20 8.97 -6.38
C ASP A 199 4.99 8.22 -7.70
N ARG A 200 5.67 8.68 -8.75
CA ARG A 200 5.71 8.18 -10.14
C ARG A 200 4.39 8.31 -10.91
N GLY A 201 3.29 7.75 -10.40
CA GLY A 201 1.96 7.83 -11.04
C GLY A 201 1.17 9.08 -10.67
N TYR A 202 0.08 9.33 -11.42
CA TYR A 202 -0.75 10.54 -11.28
C TYR A 202 -1.88 10.42 -10.25
N GLY A 203 -2.04 9.28 -9.61
CA GLY A 203 -3.23 8.97 -8.82
C GLY A 203 -2.99 8.59 -7.37
N SER A 204 -1.85 8.91 -6.75
CA SER A 204 -1.55 8.55 -5.36
C SER A 204 -2.64 9.02 -4.39
N HIS A 205 -3.16 10.23 -4.58
CA HIS A 205 -4.25 10.77 -3.77
C HIS A 205 -5.56 10.00 -3.93
N PHE A 206 -5.87 9.48 -5.13
CA PHE A 206 -7.05 8.61 -5.34
C PHE A 206 -6.86 7.22 -4.74
N VAL A 207 -5.62 6.68 -4.78
CA VAL A 207 -5.29 5.42 -4.08
C VAL A 207 -5.55 5.59 -2.59
N MET A 208 -5.03 6.67 -1.98
CA MET A 208 -5.22 6.96 -0.56
C MET A 208 -6.70 7.19 -0.20
N ASP A 209 -7.46 7.94 -1.01
CA ASP A 209 -8.90 8.13 -0.84
C ASP A 209 -9.65 6.77 -0.82
N SER A 210 -9.25 5.84 -1.68
CA SER A 210 -9.83 4.48 -1.72
C SER A 210 -9.47 3.66 -0.49
N LEU A 211 -8.21 3.73 -0.03
CA LEU A 211 -7.73 3.03 1.15
C LEU A 211 -8.36 3.55 2.45
N MET A 212 -8.63 4.86 2.55
CA MET A 212 -9.33 5.44 3.71
C MET A 212 -10.72 4.85 3.93
N ASN A 213 -11.39 4.46 2.87
CA ASN A 213 -12.73 3.89 2.90
C ASN A 213 -12.73 2.35 2.87
N TYR A 214 -11.55 1.72 2.85
CA TYR A 214 -11.46 0.26 2.75
C TYR A 214 -11.80 -0.41 4.09
N HIS A 215 -12.61 -1.46 4.04
CA HIS A 215 -13.23 -2.07 5.22
C HIS A 215 -12.24 -2.76 6.19
N SER A 216 -11.11 -3.26 5.71
CA SER A 216 -10.11 -3.94 6.53
C SER A 216 -8.73 -3.86 5.86
N LEU A 217 -7.81 -3.12 6.47
CA LEU A 217 -6.54 -2.71 5.87
C LEU A 217 -5.43 -2.63 6.91
N ASP A 218 -4.23 -3.00 6.49
CA ASP A 218 -2.97 -2.53 7.08
C ASP A 218 -1.95 -2.18 5.98
N ILE A 219 -0.94 -1.38 6.37
CA ILE A 219 0.06 -0.83 5.46
C ILE A 219 1.45 -1.03 6.09
N GLN A 220 2.39 -1.60 5.37
CA GLN A 220 3.80 -1.50 5.71
C GLN A 220 4.36 -0.31 4.94
N TRP A 221 4.99 0.65 5.67
CA TRP A 221 5.49 1.86 5.02
C TRP A 221 6.62 1.53 4.03
N GLY A 222 6.53 2.07 2.82
CA GLY A 222 7.61 2.11 1.87
C GLY A 222 8.47 3.38 2.04
N ASN A 223 9.63 3.42 1.38
CA ASN A 223 10.49 4.61 1.44
C ASN A 223 9.82 5.83 0.80
N HIS A 224 9.02 5.68 -0.25
CA HIS A 224 8.22 6.77 -0.81
C HIS A 224 7.12 7.25 0.15
N ASP A 225 6.52 6.37 0.92
CA ASP A 225 5.48 6.74 1.89
C ASP A 225 6.06 7.57 3.04
N VAL A 226 7.20 7.15 3.61
CA VAL A 226 7.86 7.91 4.68
C VAL A 226 8.40 9.25 4.19
N LEU A 227 8.75 9.38 2.91
CA LEU A 227 9.10 10.66 2.30
C LEU A 227 7.94 11.66 2.39
N TRP A 228 6.72 11.24 2.05
CA TRP A 228 5.51 12.08 2.16
C TRP A 228 5.12 12.34 3.62
N MET A 229 5.32 11.36 4.52
CA MET A 229 5.18 11.56 5.95
C MET A 229 6.14 12.65 6.47
N GLY A 230 7.41 12.60 6.06
CA GLY A 230 8.43 13.58 6.41
C GLY A 230 8.11 14.99 5.90
N ALA A 231 7.63 15.10 4.68
CA ALA A 231 7.22 16.39 4.10
C ALA A 231 6.03 17.00 4.87
N PHE A 232 5.01 16.20 5.20
CA PHE A 232 3.88 16.67 6.00
C PHE A 232 4.30 17.03 7.43
N ALA A 233 5.28 16.35 8.01
CA ALA A 233 5.87 16.70 9.30
C ALA A 233 6.72 17.98 9.26
N GLY A 234 6.99 18.53 8.05
CA GLY A 234 7.76 19.76 7.85
C GLY A 234 9.26 19.55 7.67
N GLN A 235 9.70 18.34 7.27
CA GLN A 235 11.10 18.10 6.90
C GLN A 235 11.38 18.67 5.51
N HIS A 236 12.18 19.72 5.43
CA HIS A 236 12.44 20.49 4.21
C HIS A 236 13.09 19.66 3.09
N ALA A 237 14.04 18.77 3.43
CA ALA A 237 14.67 17.91 2.44
C ALA A 237 13.67 16.91 1.84
N CYS A 238 12.71 16.39 2.62
CA CYS A 238 11.64 15.55 2.11
C CYS A 238 10.73 16.31 1.13
N ILE A 239 10.39 17.56 1.44
CA ILE A 239 9.59 18.43 0.55
C ILE A 239 10.32 18.65 -0.77
N ALA A 240 11.61 19.00 -0.72
CA ALA A 240 12.41 19.20 -1.92
C ALA A 240 12.49 17.93 -2.79
N ASN A 241 12.67 16.76 -2.16
CA ASN A 241 12.67 15.45 -2.84
C ASN A 241 11.34 15.15 -3.54
N ILE A 242 10.19 15.38 -2.88
CA ILE A 242 8.87 15.18 -3.48
C ILE A 242 8.69 16.08 -4.71
N VAL A 243 8.99 17.37 -4.58
CA VAL A 243 8.81 18.32 -5.68
C VAL A 243 9.73 17.95 -6.85
N ARG A 244 11.01 17.62 -6.58
CA ARG A 244 11.96 17.15 -7.60
C ARG A 244 11.45 15.88 -8.30
N THR A 245 11.00 14.90 -7.55
CA THR A 245 10.49 13.63 -8.09
C THR A 245 9.23 13.87 -8.92
N SER A 246 8.34 14.75 -8.46
CA SER A 246 7.13 15.11 -9.20
C SER A 246 7.44 15.82 -10.52
N LEU A 247 8.47 16.68 -10.55
CA LEU A 247 8.95 17.29 -11.79
C LEU A 247 9.57 16.24 -12.72
N LEU A 248 10.45 15.36 -12.18
CA LEU A 248 11.10 14.31 -12.97
C LEU A 248 10.09 13.40 -13.69
N TYR A 249 9.00 13.03 -13.03
CA TYR A 249 7.97 12.13 -13.57
C TYR A 249 6.76 12.84 -14.18
N ASP A 250 6.83 14.18 -14.38
CA ASP A 250 5.76 14.99 -15.00
C ASP A 250 4.42 14.88 -14.26
N ASN A 251 4.44 14.75 -12.94
CA ASN A 251 3.23 14.52 -12.14
C ASN A 251 2.94 15.61 -11.09
N LEU A 252 3.36 16.85 -11.34
CA LEU A 252 3.04 18.00 -10.48
C LEU A 252 1.54 18.16 -10.21
N SER A 253 0.69 17.66 -11.10
CA SER A 253 -0.76 17.65 -10.91
C SER A 253 -1.21 16.92 -9.63
N VAL A 254 -0.43 15.98 -9.11
CA VAL A 254 -0.69 15.34 -7.81
C VAL A 254 -0.57 16.36 -6.69
N LEU A 255 0.47 17.22 -6.73
CA LEU A 255 0.67 18.28 -5.75
C LEU A 255 -0.39 19.38 -5.88
N GLU A 256 -0.55 19.93 -7.10
CA GLU A 256 -1.41 21.10 -7.33
C GLU A 256 -2.90 20.73 -7.31
N ASN A 257 -3.33 19.76 -8.13
CA ASN A 257 -4.74 19.40 -8.26
C ASN A 257 -5.16 18.38 -7.18
N GLY A 258 -4.29 17.44 -6.82
CA GLY A 258 -4.56 16.40 -5.84
C GLY A 258 -4.60 16.93 -4.41
N TYR A 259 -3.63 17.76 -4.05
CA TYR A 259 -3.45 18.26 -2.67
C TYR A 259 -3.59 19.78 -2.52
N GLY A 260 -3.68 20.55 -3.62
CA GLY A 260 -3.79 22.01 -3.57
C GLY A 260 -2.50 22.71 -3.15
N ILE A 261 -1.35 22.07 -3.33
CA ILE A 261 -0.02 22.60 -2.98
C ILE A 261 0.50 23.43 -4.16
N SER A 262 0.57 24.76 -3.97
CA SER A 262 0.97 25.67 -5.05
C SER A 262 2.48 25.65 -5.31
N MET A 263 2.87 25.49 -6.58
CA MET A 263 4.25 25.57 -7.02
C MET A 263 4.69 27.01 -7.39
N MET A 264 3.83 27.99 -7.30
CA MET A 264 4.13 29.39 -7.68
C MET A 264 5.40 29.97 -7.04
N PRO A 265 5.72 29.70 -5.74
CA PRO A 265 6.98 30.20 -5.18
C PRO A 265 8.22 29.68 -5.92
N LEU A 266 8.21 28.40 -6.32
CA LEU A 266 9.29 27.79 -7.10
C LEU A 266 9.30 28.26 -8.56
N VAL A 267 8.12 28.44 -9.16
CA VAL A 267 8.00 28.98 -10.53
C VAL A 267 8.69 30.34 -10.64
N LEU A 268 8.34 31.29 -9.76
CA LEU A 268 8.91 32.64 -9.79
C LEU A 268 10.41 32.61 -9.56
N PHE A 269 10.86 31.89 -8.56
CA PHE A 269 12.28 31.73 -8.25
C PHE A 269 13.06 31.14 -9.43
N ALA A 270 12.54 30.09 -10.06
CA ALA A 270 13.20 29.42 -11.18
C ALA A 270 13.25 30.31 -12.42
N MET A 271 12.22 31.10 -12.68
CA MET A 271 12.18 32.06 -13.82
C MET A 271 13.20 33.18 -13.66
N GLU A 272 13.39 33.70 -12.46
CA GLU A 272 14.34 34.77 -12.19
C GLU A 272 15.79 34.27 -12.14
N THR A 273 16.04 33.20 -11.37
CA THR A 273 17.39 32.73 -11.06
C THR A 273 18.02 31.94 -12.21
N TYR A 274 17.22 31.19 -12.97
CA TYR A 274 17.67 30.31 -14.05
C TYR A 274 17.18 30.84 -15.44
N ALA A 275 16.98 32.16 -15.56
CA ALA A 275 16.44 32.77 -16.79
C ALA A 275 17.21 32.38 -18.06
N ASP A 276 18.54 32.45 -18.00
CA ASP A 276 19.45 32.21 -19.12
C ASP A 276 20.01 30.76 -19.17
N ASP A 277 19.61 29.90 -18.23
CA ASP A 277 20.06 28.52 -18.17
C ASP A 277 19.14 27.60 -18.97
N PRO A 278 19.66 26.81 -19.93
CA PRO A 278 18.87 25.84 -20.67
C PRO A 278 18.44 24.63 -19.79
N CYS A 279 19.05 24.41 -18.63
CA CYS A 279 18.80 23.30 -17.72
C CYS A 279 18.75 21.93 -18.42
N ALA A 280 19.61 21.69 -19.40
CA ALA A 280 19.53 20.56 -20.34
C ALA A 280 19.62 19.19 -19.67
N GLN A 281 20.26 19.10 -18.50
CA GLN A 281 20.42 17.84 -17.74
C GLN A 281 19.17 17.51 -16.91
N PHE A 282 18.25 18.46 -16.73
CA PHE A 282 17.07 18.33 -15.88
C PHE A 282 15.80 18.00 -16.68
N THR A 283 15.92 17.03 -17.58
CA THR A 283 14.84 16.60 -18.46
C THR A 283 13.66 15.97 -17.68
N ILE A 284 12.47 16.13 -18.28
CA ILE A 284 11.22 15.61 -17.72
C ILE A 284 10.88 14.27 -18.41
N ARG A 285 10.58 13.23 -17.60
CA ARG A 285 10.19 11.90 -18.10
C ARG A 285 8.68 11.85 -18.31
N SER A 286 8.17 12.54 -19.34
CA SER A 286 6.74 12.51 -19.65
C SER A 286 6.31 11.20 -20.28
N ARG A 287 5.14 10.69 -19.88
CA ARG A 287 4.53 9.46 -20.45
C ARG A 287 4.04 9.65 -21.89
N HIS A 288 3.75 10.87 -22.28
CA HIS A 288 3.16 11.22 -23.60
C HIS A 288 4.17 11.74 -24.61
N GLY A 289 5.47 11.72 -24.26
CA GLY A 289 6.51 12.41 -25.02
C GLY A 289 6.47 13.91 -24.74
N SER A 290 7.61 14.50 -24.40
CA SER A 290 7.68 15.95 -24.18
C SER A 290 8.09 16.63 -25.47
N GLU A 291 7.15 17.34 -26.12
CA GLU A 291 7.55 18.36 -27.04
C GLU A 291 8.24 19.51 -26.29
N MET A 292 9.35 20.01 -26.84
CA MET A 292 10.07 21.12 -26.24
C MET A 292 9.25 22.41 -26.45
N ASN A 293 8.49 22.77 -25.40
CA ASN A 293 7.68 23.99 -25.38
C ASN A 293 8.01 24.82 -24.13
N THR A 294 7.41 26.00 -24.01
CA THR A 294 7.65 26.93 -22.89
C THR A 294 7.37 26.31 -21.52
N GLN A 295 6.36 25.44 -21.39
CA GLN A 295 6.04 24.77 -20.15
C GLN A 295 7.10 23.72 -19.76
N THR A 296 7.59 22.96 -20.74
CA THR A 296 8.68 21.99 -20.55
C THR A 296 9.96 22.68 -20.10
N VAL A 297 10.32 23.79 -20.74
CA VAL A 297 11.50 24.60 -20.37
C VAL A 297 11.37 25.14 -18.94
N LEU A 298 10.19 25.66 -18.58
CA LEU A 298 9.93 26.13 -17.21
C LEU A 298 10.05 24.98 -16.19
N ALA A 299 9.48 23.81 -16.50
CA ALA A 299 9.57 22.64 -15.63
C ALA A 299 11.03 22.17 -15.44
N MET A 300 11.87 22.22 -16.48
CA MET A 300 13.32 21.95 -16.38
C MET A 300 14.04 22.94 -15.46
N LYS A 301 13.71 24.24 -15.55
CA LYS A 301 14.26 25.26 -14.65
C LYS A 301 13.83 25.04 -13.19
N MET A 302 12.56 24.76 -12.97
CA MET A 302 12.04 24.40 -11.65
C MET A 302 12.72 23.12 -11.09
N HIS A 303 12.95 22.14 -11.95
CA HIS A 303 13.61 20.89 -11.61
C HIS A 303 15.05 21.12 -11.13
N LYS A 304 15.83 21.93 -11.86
CA LYS A 304 17.18 22.29 -11.44
C LYS A 304 17.15 23.10 -10.14
N ALA A 305 16.30 24.11 -10.05
CA ALA A 305 16.18 24.96 -8.88
C ALA A 305 15.92 24.18 -7.58
N ILE A 306 14.90 23.31 -7.59
CA ILE A 306 14.57 22.51 -6.40
C ILE A 306 15.63 21.42 -6.12
N THR A 307 16.33 20.92 -7.15
CA THR A 307 17.40 19.94 -6.97
C THR A 307 18.60 20.56 -6.25
N ILE A 308 18.98 21.80 -6.58
CA ILE A 308 20.05 22.51 -5.85
C ILE A 308 19.65 22.77 -4.41
N ILE A 309 18.42 23.23 -4.16
CA ILE A 309 17.88 23.38 -2.80
C ILE A 309 17.93 22.05 -2.04
N GLN A 310 17.54 20.94 -2.67
CA GLN A 310 17.61 19.60 -2.09
C GLN A 310 19.03 19.24 -1.65
N PHE A 311 20.03 19.40 -2.52
CA PHE A 311 21.41 19.06 -2.19
C PHE A 311 21.97 19.88 -1.02
N LYS A 312 21.61 21.17 -0.94
CA LYS A 312 21.99 22.02 0.21
C LYS A 312 21.36 21.51 1.50
N LEU A 313 20.06 21.23 1.50
CA LEU A 313 19.33 20.73 2.67
C LEU A 313 19.81 19.35 3.12
N GLU A 314 20.05 18.43 2.18
CA GLU A 314 20.58 17.10 2.47
C GLU A 314 22.00 17.18 3.02
N GLY A 315 22.87 18.03 2.45
CA GLY A 315 24.23 18.24 2.96
C GLY A 315 24.26 18.79 4.40
N GLN A 316 23.30 19.67 4.76
CA GLN A 316 23.14 20.15 6.14
C GLN A 316 22.69 19.03 7.09
N LEU A 317 21.74 18.17 6.65
CA LEU A 317 21.30 17.02 7.45
C LEU A 317 22.42 16.00 7.68
N ILE A 318 23.17 15.66 6.64
CA ILE A 318 24.29 14.73 6.71
C ILE A 318 25.37 15.27 7.66
N ALA A 319 25.71 16.55 7.56
CA ALA A 319 26.67 17.17 8.46
C ALA A 319 26.21 17.18 9.94
N LYS A 320 24.90 17.26 10.18
CA LYS A 320 24.30 17.24 11.51
C LYS A 320 24.24 15.83 12.10
N HIS A 321 24.17 14.81 11.25
CA HIS A 321 23.99 13.41 11.59
C HIS A 321 25.12 12.53 11.02
N PRO A 322 26.39 12.67 11.52
CA PRO A 322 27.50 11.86 11.05
C PRO A 322 27.27 10.36 11.25
N GLU A 323 26.44 9.97 12.21
CA GLU A 323 26.03 8.59 12.47
C GLU A 323 25.27 7.95 11.30
N TYR A 324 24.72 8.72 10.35
CA TYR A 324 24.06 8.19 9.15
C TYR A 324 25.02 7.66 8.09
N ASN A 325 26.34 7.90 8.23
CA ASN A 325 27.39 7.43 7.32
C ASN A 325 27.17 7.80 5.85
N MET A 326 26.72 9.05 5.59
CA MET A 326 26.31 9.49 4.25
C MET A 326 27.20 10.61 3.66
N ASP A 327 28.40 10.84 4.19
CA ASP A 327 29.32 11.91 3.73
C ASP A 327 29.69 11.79 2.25
N ASN A 328 29.65 10.58 1.68
CA ASN A 328 29.88 10.34 0.26
C ASN A 328 28.83 11.00 -0.65
N ARG A 329 27.70 11.48 -0.11
CA ARG A 329 26.66 12.24 -0.83
C ARG A 329 26.84 13.75 -0.74
N ARG A 330 27.78 14.24 0.09
CA ARG A 330 28.13 15.66 0.18
C ARG A 330 29.13 15.99 -0.91
N LEU A 331 28.61 16.40 -2.09
CA LEU A 331 29.42 16.63 -3.30
C LEU A 331 29.52 18.10 -3.68
N LEU A 332 28.72 19.02 -3.11
CA LEU A 332 28.78 20.45 -3.45
C LEU A 332 30.11 21.09 -2.99
N ASP A 333 30.69 20.67 -1.88
CA ASP A 333 31.99 21.12 -1.38
C ASP A 333 33.19 20.46 -2.07
N LYS A 334 32.94 19.51 -2.98
CA LYS A 334 33.97 18.81 -3.78
C LYS A 334 34.02 19.29 -5.22
N ILE A 335 33.25 20.32 -5.56
CA ILE A 335 33.24 20.97 -6.88
C ILE A 335 34.43 21.94 -6.98
N ASP A 336 35.24 21.79 -8.01
CA ASP A 336 36.23 22.78 -8.45
C ASP A 336 35.59 23.61 -9.56
N ALA A 337 35.10 24.81 -9.20
CA ALA A 337 34.37 25.68 -10.12
C ALA A 337 35.25 26.20 -11.27
N ASP A 338 36.55 26.41 -11.01
CA ASP A 338 37.50 26.93 -12.01
C ASP A 338 37.78 25.87 -13.07
N LYS A 339 37.98 24.63 -12.67
CA LYS A 339 38.20 23.51 -13.59
C LYS A 339 36.88 22.97 -14.15
N GLY A 340 35.78 23.17 -13.48
CA GLY A 340 34.46 22.57 -13.81
C GLY A 340 34.44 21.04 -13.61
N THR A 341 35.10 20.58 -12.53
CA THR A 341 35.16 19.18 -12.15
C THR A 341 34.61 18.97 -10.74
N VAL A 342 34.29 17.73 -10.42
CA VAL A 342 33.94 17.31 -9.06
C VAL A 342 34.75 16.07 -8.68
N THR A 343 35.21 16.02 -7.42
CA THR A 343 35.98 14.87 -6.90
C THR A 343 35.08 13.88 -6.20
N ILE A 344 35.04 12.63 -6.69
CA ILE A 344 34.31 11.51 -6.08
C ILE A 344 35.32 10.38 -5.83
N ASP A 345 35.37 9.88 -4.61
CA ASP A 345 36.29 8.80 -4.19
C ASP A 345 37.75 9.01 -4.64
N GLY A 346 38.21 10.28 -4.56
CA GLY A 346 39.57 10.68 -4.93
C GLY A 346 39.85 10.81 -6.42
N LYS A 347 38.86 10.63 -7.28
CA LYS A 347 38.95 10.80 -8.74
C LYS A 347 38.16 12.03 -9.21
N GLU A 348 38.81 12.85 -10.07
CA GLU A 348 38.15 14.01 -10.68
C GLU A 348 37.31 13.59 -11.90
N TYR A 349 36.09 14.14 -11.98
CA TYR A 349 35.15 13.95 -13.09
C TYR A 349 34.71 15.29 -13.67
N PRO A 350 34.71 15.46 -15.01
CA PRO A 350 34.19 16.66 -15.65
C PRO A 350 32.66 16.75 -15.46
N MET A 351 32.18 17.96 -15.17
CA MET A 351 30.77 18.22 -14.99
C MET A 351 30.09 18.60 -16.30
N LEU A 352 28.87 18.05 -16.52
CA LEU A 352 28.01 18.33 -17.68
C LEU A 352 27.35 19.72 -17.60
N ASP A 353 27.10 20.19 -16.40
CA ASP A 353 26.51 21.50 -16.12
C ASP A 353 27.34 22.21 -15.05
N ARG A 354 27.65 23.48 -15.28
CA ARG A 354 28.53 24.30 -14.45
C ARG A 354 27.85 25.59 -13.97
N TYR A 355 26.61 25.78 -14.27
CA TYR A 355 25.89 27.00 -13.93
C TYR A 355 25.19 26.85 -12.57
N PHE A 356 25.76 27.46 -11.53
CA PHE A 356 25.30 27.40 -10.15
C PHE A 356 25.09 28.79 -9.55
N PRO A 357 24.07 29.53 -9.95
CA PRO A 357 23.88 30.95 -9.58
C PRO A 357 23.66 31.17 -8.08
N THR A 358 23.26 30.14 -7.34
CA THR A 358 22.93 30.23 -5.91
C THR A 358 23.93 29.53 -4.99
N ILE A 359 24.99 28.92 -5.54
CA ILE A 359 26.01 28.22 -4.72
C ILE A 359 27.17 29.18 -4.43
N ASP A 360 27.39 29.50 -3.14
CA ASP A 360 28.64 30.05 -2.68
C ASP A 360 29.63 28.90 -2.38
N PHE A 361 30.67 28.75 -3.17
CA PHE A 361 31.66 27.67 -3.00
C PHE A 361 32.49 27.77 -1.72
N ASN A 362 32.43 28.91 -0.96
CA ASN A 362 33.01 28.99 0.38
C ASN A 362 32.07 28.39 1.44
N ASN A 363 30.76 28.36 1.18
CA ASN A 363 29.74 27.74 2.05
C ASN A 363 28.65 27.09 1.19
N PRO A 364 28.95 26.00 0.46
CA PRO A 364 28.12 25.49 -0.63
C PRO A 364 26.76 24.92 -0.18
N TYR A 365 26.57 24.65 1.08
CA TYR A 365 25.33 24.13 1.64
C TYR A 365 24.43 25.20 2.25
N GLU A 366 24.84 26.47 2.28
CA GLU A 366 23.99 27.56 2.75
C GLU A 366 22.91 27.92 1.74
N LEU A 367 21.66 28.01 2.20
CA LEU A 367 20.55 28.50 1.37
C LEU A 367 20.59 30.01 1.23
N THR A 368 20.34 30.52 0.04
CA THR A 368 20.10 31.96 -0.12
C THR A 368 18.78 32.38 0.53
N SER A 369 18.55 33.68 0.74
CA SER A 369 17.29 34.20 1.28
C SER A 369 16.09 33.82 0.46
N GLU A 370 16.26 33.80 -0.88
CA GLU A 370 15.23 33.41 -1.84
C GLU A 370 14.92 31.93 -1.74
N GLU A 371 15.93 31.07 -1.70
CA GLU A 371 15.78 29.62 -1.48
C GLU A 371 15.09 29.30 -0.16
N GLN A 372 15.48 30.00 0.93
CA GLN A 372 14.82 29.88 2.23
C GLN A 372 13.33 30.26 2.14
N SER A 373 13.01 31.36 1.42
CA SER A 373 11.63 31.78 1.19
C SER A 373 10.82 30.76 0.40
N VAL A 374 11.40 30.15 -0.64
CA VAL A 374 10.74 29.12 -1.45
C VAL A 374 10.39 27.91 -0.59
N ILE A 375 11.40 27.34 0.11
CA ILE A 375 11.16 26.12 0.90
C ILE A 375 10.23 26.35 2.08
N ALA A 376 10.27 27.53 2.71
CA ALA A 376 9.36 27.89 3.79
C ALA A 376 7.90 27.98 3.30
N LYS A 377 7.65 28.57 2.13
CA LYS A 377 6.31 28.66 1.54
C LYS A 377 5.78 27.30 1.11
N LEU A 378 6.64 26.45 0.53
CA LEU A 378 6.27 25.07 0.21
C LEU A 378 5.96 24.29 1.49
N CYS A 379 6.81 24.38 2.52
CA CYS A 379 6.59 23.73 3.80
C CYS A 379 5.24 24.13 4.41
N ASN A 380 4.94 25.42 4.42
CA ASN A 380 3.63 25.89 4.91
C ASN A 380 2.45 25.28 4.13
N SER A 381 2.58 25.11 2.82
CA SER A 381 1.55 24.48 1.98
C SER A 381 1.39 22.98 2.31
N PHE A 382 2.49 22.25 2.51
CA PHE A 382 2.45 20.82 2.87
C PHE A 382 1.82 20.58 4.24
N VAL A 383 2.30 21.29 5.29
CA VAL A 383 1.86 21.05 6.69
C VAL A 383 0.42 21.49 6.94
N ASN A 384 -0.12 22.42 6.15
CA ASN A 384 -1.49 22.91 6.28
C ASN A 384 -2.48 22.22 5.32
N CYS A 385 -2.04 21.28 4.49
CA CYS A 385 -2.93 20.56 3.58
C CYS A 385 -3.80 19.57 4.35
N SER A 386 -5.09 19.84 4.47
CA SER A 386 -6.05 19.00 5.22
C SER A 386 -6.23 17.60 4.61
N LYS A 387 -6.21 17.51 3.27
CA LYS A 387 -6.31 16.21 2.57
C LYS A 387 -5.07 15.36 2.84
N LEU A 388 -3.87 15.94 2.73
CA LEU A 388 -2.62 15.24 3.04
C LEU A 388 -2.58 14.81 4.51
N LYS A 389 -3.05 15.66 5.43
CA LYS A 389 -3.20 15.31 6.85
C LYS A 389 -4.03 14.05 7.05
N SER A 390 -5.16 13.94 6.35
CA SER A 390 -6.03 12.75 6.45
C SER A 390 -5.33 11.49 5.96
N HIS A 391 -4.60 11.58 4.85
CA HIS A 391 -3.83 10.48 4.28
C HIS A 391 -2.67 10.04 5.19
N ILE A 392 -1.89 11.00 5.71
CA ILE A 392 -0.80 10.69 6.65
C ILE A 392 -1.35 10.09 7.96
N ASN A 393 -2.49 10.57 8.45
CA ASN A 393 -3.16 9.94 9.59
C ASN A 393 -3.54 8.48 9.33
N LEU A 394 -3.97 8.13 8.11
CA LEU A 394 -4.21 6.73 7.73
C LEU A 394 -2.92 5.91 7.82
N LEU A 395 -1.80 6.42 7.26
CA LEU A 395 -0.49 5.76 7.35
C LEU A 395 -0.06 5.55 8.80
N LEU A 396 -0.28 6.53 9.67
CA LEU A 396 0.04 6.44 11.10
C LEU A 396 -0.86 5.46 11.87
N GLN A 397 -2.15 5.37 11.52
CA GLN A 397 -3.13 4.51 12.22
C GLN A 397 -3.09 3.06 11.74
N LYS A 398 -2.87 2.83 10.45
CA LYS A 398 -2.92 1.52 9.81
C LYS A 398 -1.55 0.99 9.39
N GLY A 399 -0.53 1.85 9.48
CA GLY A 399 0.81 1.55 9.00
C GLY A 399 1.82 1.26 10.11
N SER A 400 2.89 0.56 9.70
CA SER A 400 4.09 0.24 10.49
C SER A 400 5.25 -0.05 9.55
N LEU A 401 6.49 -0.12 10.06
CA LEU A 401 7.64 -0.52 9.26
C LEU A 401 7.62 -2.01 8.90
N TYR A 402 7.07 -2.84 9.77
CA TYR A 402 6.86 -4.28 9.53
C TYR A 402 5.62 -4.79 10.25
N LYS A 403 5.18 -5.98 9.88
CA LYS A 403 4.10 -6.69 10.56
C LYS A 403 4.33 -8.18 10.54
N VAL A 404 4.04 -8.86 11.64
CA VAL A 404 3.89 -10.32 11.69
C VAL A 404 2.39 -10.63 11.68
N CYS A 405 1.93 -11.39 10.70
CA CYS A 405 0.53 -11.74 10.52
C CYS A 405 0.38 -13.15 9.98
N ASN A 406 -0.35 -14.01 10.69
CA ASN A 406 -0.59 -15.40 10.27
C ASN A 406 0.71 -16.13 9.89
N ASN A 407 1.73 -15.98 10.71
CA ASN A 407 3.08 -16.56 10.52
C ASN A 407 3.87 -15.98 9.32
N ASN A 408 3.39 -14.90 8.68
CA ASN A 408 4.10 -14.19 7.64
C ASN A 408 4.74 -12.92 8.22
N LEU A 409 5.97 -12.63 7.79
CA LEU A 409 6.68 -11.38 8.07
C LEU A 409 6.55 -10.45 6.87
N LEU A 410 5.91 -9.32 7.08
CA LEU A 410 5.64 -8.31 6.07
C LEU A 410 6.54 -7.11 6.31
N PHE A 411 7.30 -6.67 5.33
CA PHE A 411 8.04 -5.41 5.32
C PHE A 411 8.36 -4.99 3.88
N HIS A 412 8.63 -3.71 3.67
CA HIS A 412 8.78 -3.19 2.30
C HIS A 412 10.14 -3.52 1.68
N GLY A 413 11.23 -3.09 2.31
CA GLY A 413 12.58 -3.11 1.72
C GLY A 413 13.43 -4.31 2.12
N CYS A 414 14.35 -4.14 3.07
CA CYS A 414 15.33 -5.17 3.46
C CYS A 414 15.60 -5.17 4.97
N ILE A 415 16.24 -6.21 5.45
CA ILE A 415 16.86 -6.25 6.78
C ILE A 415 18.36 -6.08 6.58
N PRO A 416 18.98 -4.96 7.04
CA PRO A 416 20.41 -4.70 6.83
C PRO A 416 21.29 -5.84 7.35
N MET A 417 22.18 -6.37 6.47
CA MET A 417 23.01 -7.54 6.76
C MET A 417 24.46 -7.34 6.39
N ASN A 418 25.33 -8.10 7.06
CA ASN A 418 26.74 -8.25 6.72
C ASN A 418 26.94 -9.41 5.73
N GLU A 419 28.10 -9.45 5.08
CA GLU A 419 28.49 -10.49 4.10
C GLU A 419 28.44 -11.92 4.65
N ASP A 420 28.64 -12.10 5.95
CA ASP A 420 28.61 -13.38 6.66
C ASP A 420 27.19 -13.84 7.08
N GLY A 421 26.16 -13.09 6.69
CA GLY A 421 24.77 -13.38 7.05
C GLY A 421 24.41 -13.03 8.50
N SER A 422 25.24 -12.27 9.20
CA SER A 422 24.87 -11.65 10.48
C SER A 422 24.07 -10.36 10.25
N PHE A 423 23.25 -9.96 11.22
CA PHE A 423 22.55 -8.67 11.16
C PHE A 423 23.56 -7.53 11.35
N ARG A 424 23.46 -6.49 10.50
CA ARG A 424 24.32 -5.32 10.61
C ARG A 424 23.91 -4.48 11.81
N ASN A 425 24.86 -4.18 12.69
CA ASN A 425 24.67 -3.22 13.76
C ASN A 425 24.78 -1.79 13.20
N ILE A 426 23.74 -0.99 13.47
CA ILE A 426 23.65 0.40 13.05
C ILE A 426 23.62 1.24 14.32
N ASN A 427 24.60 2.14 14.47
CA ASN A 427 24.65 3.03 15.62
C ASN A 427 23.73 4.22 15.40
N LEU A 428 22.62 4.23 16.09
CA LEU A 428 21.66 5.32 16.11
C LEU A 428 21.33 5.69 17.56
N PHE A 429 21.24 6.97 17.84
CA PHE A 429 20.90 7.49 19.17
C PHE A 429 21.87 7.06 20.29
N GLY A 430 23.11 6.67 19.93
CA GLY A 430 24.11 6.15 20.85
C GLY A 430 23.95 4.68 21.23
N GLU A 431 23.07 3.96 20.54
CA GLU A 431 22.81 2.53 20.71
C GLU A 431 23.10 1.77 19.41
N ASP A 432 23.66 0.57 19.52
CA ASP A 432 23.87 -0.34 18.39
C ASP A 432 22.63 -1.21 18.20
N LEU A 433 21.92 -0.97 17.12
CA LEU A 433 20.63 -1.59 16.81
C LEU A 433 20.73 -2.49 15.58
N CYS A 434 20.05 -3.64 15.59
CA CYS A 434 19.99 -4.53 14.43
C CYS A 434 18.65 -5.26 14.32
N GLY A 435 18.34 -5.77 13.14
CA GLY A 435 17.15 -6.59 12.89
C GLY A 435 15.86 -5.97 13.42
N LYS A 436 15.12 -6.70 14.25
CA LYS A 436 13.84 -6.26 14.80
C LYS A 436 13.95 -5.00 15.67
N GLU A 437 15.00 -4.89 16.48
CA GLU A 437 15.21 -3.73 17.38
C GLU A 437 15.42 -2.44 16.58
N LEU A 438 16.14 -2.52 15.46
CA LEU A 438 16.30 -1.40 14.54
C LEU A 438 14.96 -0.94 13.98
N TYR A 439 14.11 -1.86 13.53
CA TYR A 439 12.78 -1.54 13.01
C TYR A 439 11.89 -0.89 14.09
N ASP A 440 11.86 -1.47 15.30
CA ASP A 440 11.06 -0.96 16.42
C ASP A 440 11.49 0.47 16.80
N GLU A 441 12.79 0.75 16.85
CA GLU A 441 13.32 2.04 17.26
C GLU A 441 13.10 3.11 16.16
N LEU A 442 13.37 2.77 14.89
CA LEU A 442 13.11 3.67 13.77
C LEU A 442 11.62 4.03 13.66
N GLU A 443 10.72 3.07 13.83
CA GLU A 443 9.28 3.34 13.85
C GLU A 443 8.89 4.23 15.03
N ARG A 444 9.43 3.98 16.21
CA ARG A 444 9.20 4.79 17.41
C ARG A 444 9.57 6.26 17.17
N TRP A 445 10.74 6.51 16.59
CA TRP A 445 11.20 7.87 16.28
C TRP A 445 10.40 8.52 15.14
N ALA A 446 10.08 7.77 14.08
CA ALA A 446 9.20 8.27 13.02
C ALA A 446 7.84 8.74 13.58
N ARG A 447 7.26 7.99 14.53
CA ARG A 447 6.00 8.39 15.21
C ARG A 447 6.18 9.61 16.12
N LYS A 448 7.34 9.79 16.76
CA LYS A 448 7.64 10.98 17.57
C LYS A 448 7.61 12.27 16.76
N ALA A 449 7.88 12.24 15.44
CA ALA A 449 7.73 13.41 14.57
C ALA A 449 6.31 14.03 14.64
N PHE A 450 5.29 13.20 14.94
CA PHE A 450 3.88 13.61 14.95
C PHE A 450 3.28 13.73 16.36
N PHE A 451 3.70 12.88 17.28
CA PHE A 451 3.00 12.69 18.56
C PHE A 451 3.78 13.16 19.79
N SER A 452 5.09 13.43 19.68
CA SER A 452 5.83 13.94 20.83
C SER A 452 5.36 15.36 21.21
N VAL A 453 5.41 15.66 22.50
CA VAL A 453 5.22 17.02 23.00
C VAL A 453 6.55 17.80 23.09
N ASN A 454 7.68 17.08 22.93
CA ASN A 454 9.03 17.64 22.95
C ASN A 454 9.45 18.01 21.51
N GLU A 455 9.73 19.28 21.26
CA GLU A 455 10.09 19.77 19.92
C GLU A 455 11.42 19.21 19.41
N GLU A 456 12.38 18.90 20.29
CA GLU A 456 13.63 18.26 19.92
C GLU A 456 13.38 16.81 19.43
N GLU A 457 12.54 16.03 20.13
CA GLU A 457 12.15 14.71 19.67
C GLU A 457 11.39 14.75 18.33
N LYS A 458 10.51 15.75 18.13
CA LYS A 458 9.87 15.95 16.83
C LYS A 458 10.88 16.21 15.74
N ARG A 459 11.89 17.04 16.03
CA ARG A 459 12.94 17.39 15.08
C ARG A 459 13.75 16.15 14.68
N VAL A 460 14.21 15.37 15.67
CA VAL A 460 14.91 14.10 15.40
C VAL A 460 14.02 13.13 14.64
N GLY A 461 12.75 13.01 15.01
CA GLY A 461 11.79 12.16 14.30
C GLY A 461 11.61 12.56 12.83
N ARG A 462 11.60 13.86 12.50
CA ARG A 462 11.57 14.36 11.12
C ARG A 462 12.84 13.98 10.35
N ASP A 463 14.01 14.09 11.01
CA ASP A 463 15.28 13.70 10.40
C ASP A 463 15.35 12.19 10.16
N ILE A 464 14.76 11.37 11.04
CA ILE A 464 14.61 9.91 10.84
C ILE A 464 13.70 9.58 9.66
N LEU A 465 12.62 10.32 9.41
CA LEU A 465 11.79 10.10 8.22
C LEU A 465 12.57 10.33 6.92
N TRP A 466 13.46 11.34 6.91
CA TRP A 466 14.38 11.53 5.77
C TRP A 466 15.43 10.41 5.68
N PHE A 467 16.01 9.96 6.82
CA PHE A 467 16.92 8.81 6.84
C PHE A 467 16.26 7.54 6.30
N LEU A 468 15.02 7.26 6.69
CA LEU A 468 14.26 6.11 6.19
C LEU A 468 14.03 6.17 4.68
N TRP A 469 13.88 7.37 4.11
CA TRP A 469 13.73 7.56 2.66
C TRP A 469 14.95 7.08 1.86
N ASN A 470 16.17 7.45 2.26
CA ASN A 470 17.35 7.26 1.41
C ASN A 470 18.67 7.02 2.15
N GLY A 471 18.61 6.69 3.44
CA GLY A 471 19.81 6.37 4.24
C GLY A 471 20.50 5.10 3.78
N ALA A 472 21.84 5.06 3.84
CA ALA A 472 22.64 3.91 3.43
C ALA A 472 22.28 2.62 4.20
N ASP A 473 21.95 2.76 5.48
CA ASP A 473 21.59 1.67 6.38
C ASP A 473 20.08 1.61 6.64
N SER A 474 19.27 2.33 5.83
CA SER A 474 17.82 2.33 5.97
C SER A 474 17.22 0.99 5.53
N PRO A 475 16.40 0.35 6.38
CA PRO A 475 15.72 -0.88 6.01
C PRO A 475 14.67 -0.71 4.92
N LEU A 476 14.25 0.53 4.61
CA LEU A 476 13.31 0.81 3.52
C LEU A 476 13.99 1.07 2.18
N TYR A 477 15.23 1.63 2.19
CA TYR A 477 15.94 1.98 0.96
C TYR A 477 16.83 0.83 0.45
N GLY A 478 17.54 0.15 1.33
CA GLY A 478 18.31 -1.07 1.04
C GLY A 478 19.39 -0.93 -0.02
N ARG A 479 20.07 0.24 -0.08
CA ARG A 479 21.22 0.51 -0.96
C ARG A 479 22.25 1.38 -0.24
N ASP A 480 23.51 1.35 -0.72
CA ASP A 480 24.63 2.06 -0.14
C ASP A 480 24.52 3.60 -0.25
N LYS A 481 23.98 4.10 -1.35
CA LYS A 481 23.76 5.53 -1.59
C LYS A 481 22.72 5.77 -2.68
N MET A 482 22.16 6.98 -2.72
CA MET A 482 21.33 7.46 -3.82
C MET A 482 22.16 8.42 -4.70
N THR A 483 22.43 8.03 -5.94
CA THR A 483 23.34 8.73 -6.88
C THR A 483 22.64 9.85 -7.65
N THR A 484 21.87 10.72 -6.94
CA THR A 484 21.10 11.77 -7.57
C THR A 484 21.99 12.85 -8.21
N PHE A 485 23.03 13.28 -7.51
CA PHE A 485 23.97 14.30 -8.02
C PHE A 485 24.72 13.79 -9.26
N GLU A 486 25.27 12.58 -9.17
CA GLU A 486 26.05 11.95 -10.23
C GLU A 486 25.24 11.86 -11.54
N ARG A 487 23.96 11.46 -11.46
CA ARG A 487 23.09 11.31 -12.62
C ARG A 487 22.76 12.61 -13.35
N TYR A 488 22.82 13.76 -12.66
CA TYR A 488 22.58 15.05 -13.29
C TYR A 488 23.86 15.67 -13.83
N PHE A 489 24.99 15.47 -13.15
CA PHE A 489 26.18 16.28 -13.40
C PHE A 489 27.35 15.52 -14.00
N ILE A 490 27.34 14.20 -14.05
CA ILE A 490 28.47 13.38 -14.51
C ILE A 490 28.03 12.42 -15.60
N ALA A 491 28.80 12.38 -16.71
CA ALA A 491 28.53 11.50 -17.84
C ALA A 491 29.00 10.05 -17.61
N ASP A 492 29.96 9.83 -16.71
CA ASP A 492 30.51 8.51 -16.43
C ASP A 492 29.50 7.68 -15.63
N GLU A 493 28.81 6.74 -16.30
CA GLU A 493 27.81 5.86 -15.71
C GLU A 493 28.36 4.97 -14.58
N SER A 494 29.69 4.82 -14.48
CA SER A 494 30.27 4.07 -13.36
C SER A 494 29.98 4.72 -12.01
N THR A 495 29.80 6.06 -11.98
CA THR A 495 29.45 6.83 -10.78
C THR A 495 27.97 6.71 -10.42
N HIS A 496 27.12 6.23 -11.32
CA HIS A 496 25.68 6.06 -11.12
C HIS A 496 25.31 4.75 -10.43
N LYS A 497 26.28 3.90 -10.10
CA LYS A 497 26.04 2.61 -9.45
C LYS A 497 25.60 2.80 -8.01
N GLU A 498 24.55 2.09 -7.65
CA GLU A 498 24.01 1.96 -6.30
C GLU A 498 24.06 0.48 -5.91
N ILE A 499 24.77 0.15 -4.85
CA ILE A 499 24.98 -1.24 -4.42
C ILE A 499 23.84 -1.63 -3.49
N LYS A 500 23.10 -2.68 -3.87
CA LYS A 500 22.02 -3.22 -3.03
C LYS A 500 22.60 -3.82 -1.74
N ASP A 501 21.83 -3.74 -0.65
CA ASP A 501 22.16 -4.42 0.60
C ASP A 501 22.36 -5.93 0.40
N VAL A 502 23.23 -6.50 1.20
CA VAL A 502 23.57 -7.92 1.16
C VAL A 502 22.36 -8.83 1.35
N TYR A 503 21.32 -8.37 2.03
CA TYR A 503 20.04 -9.04 2.18
C TYR A 503 19.50 -9.57 0.84
N TYR A 504 19.52 -8.77 -0.24
CA TYR A 504 19.00 -9.15 -1.56
C TYR A 504 19.77 -10.28 -2.26
N ARG A 505 20.91 -10.67 -1.73
CA ARG A 505 21.66 -11.85 -2.16
C ARG A 505 21.41 -13.03 -1.22
N LEU A 506 21.36 -12.76 0.09
CA LEU A 506 21.29 -13.77 1.13
C LEU A 506 19.87 -14.28 1.40
N PHE A 507 18.82 -13.63 0.93
CA PHE A 507 17.44 -14.10 1.12
C PHE A 507 17.14 -15.45 0.44
N ASN A 508 18.04 -15.98 -0.38
CA ASN A 508 17.98 -17.35 -0.91
C ASN A 508 18.64 -18.39 0.02
N ASP A 509 19.37 -17.96 1.03
CA ASP A 509 20.01 -18.82 2.01
C ASP A 509 19.02 -19.15 3.13
N GLU A 510 18.71 -20.45 3.28
CA GLU A 510 17.70 -20.92 4.21
C GLU A 510 18.10 -20.68 5.68
N GLU A 511 19.39 -20.79 6.01
CA GLU A 511 19.89 -20.52 7.37
C GLU A 511 19.73 -19.04 7.74
N VAL A 512 19.96 -18.15 6.78
CA VAL A 512 19.76 -16.70 6.96
C VAL A 512 18.29 -16.38 7.16
N VAL A 513 17.41 -16.93 6.33
CA VAL A 513 15.96 -16.72 6.44
C VAL A 513 15.44 -17.26 7.78
N ASP A 514 15.91 -18.40 8.24
CA ASP A 514 15.51 -18.95 9.54
C ASP A 514 16.03 -18.09 10.72
N LYS A 515 17.21 -17.47 10.61
CA LYS A 515 17.69 -16.46 11.59
C LYS A 515 16.74 -15.25 11.62
N ILE A 516 16.27 -14.78 10.46
CA ILE A 516 15.28 -13.68 10.37
C ILE A 516 13.98 -14.08 11.08
N PHE A 517 13.42 -15.24 10.77
CA PHE A 517 12.20 -15.71 11.43
C PHE A 517 12.35 -15.76 12.95
N LYS A 518 13.47 -16.29 13.43
CA LYS A 518 13.77 -16.35 14.86
C LYS A 518 13.86 -14.97 15.50
N MET A 519 14.49 -13.99 14.83
CA MET A 519 14.63 -12.60 15.28
C MET A 519 13.26 -11.93 15.45
N PHE A 520 12.33 -12.17 14.53
CA PHE A 520 10.97 -11.63 14.60
C PHE A 520 9.98 -12.51 15.38
N GLY A 521 10.46 -13.58 16.05
CA GLY A 521 9.63 -14.45 16.89
C GLY A 521 8.68 -15.37 16.13
N ILE A 522 8.93 -15.61 14.84
CA ILE A 522 8.13 -16.47 13.98
C ILE A 522 8.60 -17.91 14.13
N LYS A 523 7.66 -18.85 14.18
CA LYS A 523 7.93 -20.28 14.43
C LYS A 523 7.12 -21.15 13.47
N GLY A 524 7.72 -22.28 13.05
CA GLY A 524 7.08 -23.32 12.24
C GLY A 524 7.44 -23.27 10.77
N ASP A 525 7.09 -24.35 10.08
CA ASP A 525 7.55 -24.63 8.71
C ASP A 525 6.82 -23.82 7.63
N ASN A 526 5.64 -23.26 7.93
CA ASN A 526 4.83 -22.47 7.00
C ASN A 526 4.96 -20.96 7.28
N ALA A 527 6.21 -20.48 7.38
CA ALA A 527 6.54 -19.09 7.60
C ALA A 527 7.04 -18.47 6.30
N HIS A 528 6.58 -17.27 5.99
CA HIS A 528 6.99 -16.56 4.79
C HIS A 528 7.45 -15.14 5.11
N ILE A 529 8.47 -14.68 4.39
CA ILE A 529 8.77 -13.26 4.22
C ILE A 529 8.03 -12.81 2.96
N ILE A 530 7.28 -11.71 3.07
CA ILE A 530 6.57 -11.08 1.95
C ILE A 530 7.05 -9.64 1.88
N ASN A 531 7.76 -9.28 0.81
CA ASN A 531 8.31 -7.94 0.62
C ASN A 531 8.18 -7.42 -0.81
N GLY A 532 8.40 -6.12 -1.00
CA GLY A 532 8.36 -5.38 -2.27
C GLY A 532 9.69 -4.75 -2.63
N HIS A 533 9.65 -3.47 -3.08
CA HIS A 533 10.75 -2.53 -3.29
C HIS A 533 11.71 -2.84 -4.46
N VAL A 534 12.06 -4.10 -4.70
CA VAL A 534 12.96 -4.50 -5.78
C VAL A 534 12.17 -5.28 -6.81
N PRO A 535 11.90 -4.68 -7.99
CA PRO A 535 11.11 -5.33 -9.02
C PRO A 535 11.74 -6.65 -9.50
N ILE A 536 10.89 -7.66 -9.71
CA ILE A 536 11.28 -8.93 -10.31
C ILE A 536 11.39 -8.78 -11.82
N HIS A 537 12.51 -9.18 -12.40
CA HIS A 537 12.79 -9.18 -13.84
C HIS A 537 12.16 -10.44 -14.48
N HIS A 538 10.83 -10.48 -14.57
CA HIS A 538 10.10 -11.63 -15.08
C HIS A 538 10.48 -11.97 -16.54
N THR A 539 10.78 -10.96 -17.36
CA THR A 539 11.26 -11.14 -18.76
C THR A 539 12.61 -11.84 -18.83
N GLU A 540 13.41 -11.79 -17.79
CA GLU A 540 14.71 -12.48 -17.68
C GLU A 540 14.59 -13.86 -17.00
N GLY A 541 13.35 -14.30 -16.69
CA GLY A 541 13.08 -15.58 -16.05
C GLY A 541 13.31 -15.58 -14.53
N GLU A 542 13.39 -14.41 -13.91
CA GLU A 542 13.53 -14.33 -12.46
C GLU A 542 12.23 -14.76 -11.77
N SER A 543 12.35 -15.68 -10.78
CA SER A 543 11.20 -16.13 -9.98
C SER A 543 10.93 -15.18 -8.83
N PRO A 544 9.68 -14.77 -8.58
CA PRO A 544 9.28 -14.02 -7.39
C PRO A 544 9.31 -14.85 -6.10
N VAL A 545 9.32 -16.18 -6.22
CA VAL A 545 9.39 -17.12 -5.10
C VAL A 545 10.84 -17.55 -4.91
N LYS A 546 11.41 -17.28 -3.76
CA LYS A 546 12.81 -17.52 -3.39
C LYS A 546 12.89 -18.47 -2.19
N CYS A 547 14.09 -18.99 -1.90
CA CYS A 547 14.35 -19.79 -0.70
C CYS A 547 13.35 -20.91 -0.47
N ASN A 548 13.12 -21.76 -1.49
CA ASN A 548 12.18 -22.89 -1.42
C ASN A 548 10.75 -22.51 -0.95
N GLY A 549 10.29 -21.29 -1.28
CA GLY A 549 8.97 -20.79 -0.87
C GLY A 549 8.96 -19.89 0.35
N LYS A 550 10.02 -19.85 1.15
CA LYS A 550 10.09 -19.05 2.39
C LYS A 550 10.10 -17.53 2.14
N VAL A 551 10.48 -17.06 0.94
CA VAL A 551 10.51 -15.63 0.58
C VAL A 551 9.71 -15.41 -0.69
N ILE A 552 8.78 -14.46 -0.65
CA ILE A 552 7.90 -14.10 -1.76
C ILE A 552 8.02 -12.60 -2.00
N ILE A 553 8.53 -12.22 -3.17
CA ILE A 553 8.68 -10.83 -3.60
C ILE A 553 7.47 -10.47 -4.44
N ILE A 554 6.72 -9.45 -4.05
CA ILE A 554 5.48 -9.05 -4.72
C ILE A 554 5.57 -7.74 -5.49
N ASP A 555 6.77 -7.16 -5.64
CA ASP A 555 6.99 -6.05 -6.56
C ASP A 555 7.04 -6.57 -8.00
N GLY A 556 5.95 -6.41 -8.70
CA GLY A 556 5.80 -6.74 -10.12
C GLY A 556 5.86 -5.51 -11.03
N GLY A 557 6.12 -4.32 -10.48
CA GLY A 557 6.21 -3.08 -11.24
C GLY A 557 4.85 -2.56 -11.71
N PHE A 558 3.93 -2.23 -10.81
CA PHE A 558 2.67 -1.54 -11.14
C PHE A 558 2.92 -0.27 -11.96
N SER A 559 4.01 0.44 -11.67
CA SER A 559 4.38 1.66 -12.36
C SER A 559 4.69 1.41 -13.84
N GLN A 560 3.98 2.10 -14.73
CA GLN A 560 4.08 1.95 -16.18
C GLN A 560 5.52 1.96 -16.76
N PRO A 561 6.46 2.79 -16.27
CA PRO A 561 7.85 2.75 -16.74
C PRO A 561 8.54 1.39 -16.56
N TYR A 562 8.12 0.60 -15.57
CA TYR A 562 8.71 -0.71 -15.29
C TYR A 562 8.14 -1.84 -16.15
N HIS A 563 6.96 -1.69 -16.78
CA HIS A 563 6.34 -2.74 -17.58
C HIS A 563 7.25 -3.30 -18.70
N LYS A 564 8.14 -2.45 -19.24
CA LYS A 564 9.13 -2.89 -20.25
C LYS A 564 10.20 -3.82 -19.68
N VAL A 565 10.50 -3.68 -18.39
CA VAL A 565 11.55 -4.44 -17.70
C VAL A 565 10.95 -5.68 -17.03
N THR A 566 9.82 -5.51 -16.35
CA THR A 566 9.17 -6.61 -15.62
C THR A 566 8.35 -7.52 -16.55
N GLY A 567 7.80 -6.99 -17.64
CA GLY A 567 6.91 -7.72 -18.57
C GLY A 567 5.48 -7.92 -18.06
N ILE A 568 5.19 -7.46 -16.84
CA ILE A 568 3.88 -7.52 -16.17
C ILE A 568 3.53 -6.17 -15.54
N ALA A 569 2.31 -6.05 -15.04
CA ALA A 569 1.81 -4.84 -14.39
C ALA A 569 1.50 -5.04 -12.91
N GLY A 570 2.28 -5.83 -12.21
CA GLY A 570 2.17 -6.07 -10.78
C GLY A 570 1.86 -7.51 -10.41
N TYR A 571 2.08 -7.81 -9.13
CA TYR A 571 1.66 -9.07 -8.51
C TYR A 571 0.57 -8.81 -7.47
N THR A 572 -0.27 -9.82 -7.25
CA THR A 572 -1.08 -9.96 -6.03
C THR A 572 -0.79 -11.32 -5.42
N LEU A 573 -0.41 -11.34 -4.15
CA LEU A 573 -0.41 -12.57 -3.37
C LEU A 573 -1.77 -12.70 -2.67
N ILE A 574 -2.38 -13.87 -2.82
CA ILE A 574 -3.69 -14.19 -2.23
C ILE A 574 -3.48 -15.31 -1.21
N TYR A 575 -3.85 -15.06 0.04
CA TYR A 575 -3.84 -16.06 1.10
C TYR A 575 -5.25 -16.37 1.57
N ASN A 576 -5.71 -17.58 1.31
CA ASN A 576 -7.06 -18.03 1.65
C ASN A 576 -7.04 -19.35 2.43
N SER A 577 -8.21 -20.00 2.57
CA SER A 577 -8.33 -21.26 3.30
C SER A 577 -7.67 -22.48 2.61
N TYR A 578 -7.19 -22.33 1.38
CA TYR A 578 -6.50 -23.38 0.64
C TYR A 578 -4.99 -23.18 0.56
N GLY A 579 -4.47 -22.03 1.00
CA GLY A 579 -3.05 -21.69 0.99
C GLY A 579 -2.75 -20.36 0.31
N LEU A 580 -1.52 -20.22 -0.16
CA LEU A 580 -1.00 -19.04 -0.84
C LEU A 580 -1.06 -19.23 -2.37
N MET A 581 -1.43 -18.17 -3.08
CA MET A 581 -1.45 -18.12 -4.54
C MET A 581 -0.91 -16.78 -5.01
N LEU A 582 0.17 -16.78 -5.77
CA LEU A 582 0.73 -15.58 -6.39
C LEU A 582 0.21 -15.45 -7.82
N THR A 583 -0.34 -14.30 -8.14
CA THR A 583 -0.88 -13.97 -9.46
C THR A 583 -0.17 -12.77 -10.06
N ALA A 584 0.17 -12.83 -11.35
CA ALA A 584 0.70 -11.72 -12.12
C ALA A 584 -0.40 -11.09 -12.97
N HIS A 585 -0.38 -9.78 -13.07
CA HIS A 585 -1.35 -9.01 -13.84
C HIS A 585 -0.74 -8.49 -15.14
N GLU A 586 -1.51 -8.57 -16.23
CA GLU A 586 -1.19 -7.83 -17.44
C GLU A 586 -1.53 -6.33 -17.30
N PRO A 587 -0.95 -5.45 -18.13
CA PRO A 587 -1.28 -4.04 -18.10
C PRO A 587 -2.78 -3.78 -18.29
N PHE A 588 -3.39 -3.06 -17.36
CA PHE A 588 -4.79 -2.66 -17.44
C PHE A 588 -4.99 -1.69 -18.61
N LYS A 589 -5.89 -2.02 -19.54
CA LYS A 589 -6.15 -1.20 -20.73
C LYS A 589 -6.98 0.03 -20.39
N SER A 590 -8.24 -0.16 -20.05
CA SER A 590 -9.15 0.90 -19.59
C SER A 590 -10.48 0.33 -19.11
N VAL A 591 -11.22 1.12 -18.33
CA VAL A 591 -12.61 0.81 -17.93
C VAL A 591 -13.50 0.63 -19.14
N ASP A 592 -13.42 1.54 -20.13
CA ASP A 592 -14.23 1.47 -21.36
C ASP A 592 -13.96 0.19 -22.18
N TYR A 593 -12.69 -0.23 -22.25
CA TYR A 593 -12.34 -1.51 -22.88
C TYR A 593 -13.00 -2.70 -22.18
N THR A 594 -12.88 -2.79 -20.85
CA THR A 594 -13.48 -3.90 -20.07
C THR A 594 -15.01 -3.91 -20.21
N ILE A 595 -15.66 -2.75 -20.19
CA ILE A 595 -17.12 -2.65 -20.32
C ILE A 595 -17.61 -3.11 -21.71
N ARG A 596 -16.94 -2.68 -22.79
CA ARG A 596 -17.36 -2.95 -24.17
C ARG A 596 -17.00 -4.35 -24.64
N SER A 597 -15.82 -4.81 -24.33
CA SER A 597 -15.33 -6.14 -24.76
C SER A 597 -15.79 -7.26 -23.83
N GLY A 598 -16.19 -6.96 -22.60
CA GLY A 598 -16.37 -7.92 -21.51
C GLY A 598 -15.05 -8.47 -20.96
N ARG A 599 -13.92 -8.31 -21.69
CA ARG A 599 -12.64 -8.90 -21.33
C ARG A 599 -12.00 -8.21 -20.15
N ASP A 600 -11.58 -9.01 -19.19
CA ASP A 600 -10.82 -8.57 -18.03
C ASP A 600 -9.34 -8.38 -18.34
N MET A 601 -8.62 -7.77 -17.42
CA MET A 601 -7.17 -7.84 -17.32
C MET A 601 -6.79 -9.30 -17.07
N GLN A 602 -5.98 -9.90 -17.95
CA GLN A 602 -5.56 -11.27 -17.75
C GLN A 602 -4.73 -11.37 -16.47
N THR A 603 -5.06 -12.37 -15.67
CA THR A 603 -4.39 -12.66 -14.40
C THR A 603 -3.87 -14.09 -14.46
N ASN A 604 -2.55 -14.23 -14.50
CA ASN A 604 -1.89 -15.51 -14.61
C ASN A 604 -1.38 -15.99 -13.26
N GLN A 605 -1.71 -17.22 -12.89
CA GLN A 605 -1.18 -17.84 -11.70
C GLN A 605 0.30 -18.18 -11.90
N VAL A 606 1.17 -17.62 -11.04
CA VAL A 606 2.63 -17.78 -11.13
C VAL A 606 3.13 -18.86 -10.18
N ALA A 607 2.61 -18.88 -8.97
CA ALA A 607 2.98 -19.86 -7.95
C ALA A 607 1.78 -20.17 -7.05
N THR A 608 1.75 -21.39 -6.53
CA THR A 608 0.74 -21.83 -5.56
C THR A 608 1.37 -22.74 -4.53
N GLU A 609 1.12 -22.42 -3.27
CA GLU A 609 1.37 -23.32 -2.15
C GLU A 609 0.03 -23.79 -1.60
N VAL A 610 -0.30 -25.05 -1.84
CA VAL A 610 -1.56 -25.65 -1.39
C VAL A 610 -1.37 -26.25 -0.01
N SER A 611 -2.16 -25.79 0.95
CA SER A 611 -2.19 -26.38 2.28
C SER A 611 -2.74 -27.81 2.24
N GLN A 612 -2.08 -28.74 2.94
CA GLN A 612 -2.54 -30.14 3.03
C GLN A 612 -3.93 -30.29 3.69
N LYS A 613 -4.27 -29.33 4.57
CA LYS A 613 -5.57 -29.24 5.22
C LYS A 613 -6.14 -27.85 5.01
N ARG A 614 -7.46 -27.77 4.91
CA ARG A 614 -8.13 -26.48 4.81
C ARG A 614 -7.84 -25.63 6.04
N ILE A 615 -7.32 -24.42 5.85
CA ILE A 615 -7.00 -23.48 6.93
C ILE A 615 -8.30 -22.88 7.45
N LEU A 616 -8.50 -22.98 8.77
CA LEU A 616 -9.66 -22.42 9.46
C LEU A 616 -9.30 -21.12 10.17
N VAL A 617 -10.32 -20.35 10.59
CA VAL A 617 -10.13 -19.18 11.45
C VAL A 617 -9.34 -19.55 12.71
N GLY A 618 -9.59 -20.74 13.27
CA GLY A 618 -8.85 -21.25 14.40
C GLY A 618 -7.34 -21.36 14.21
N ASP A 619 -6.85 -21.51 12.99
CA ASP A 619 -5.41 -21.65 12.70
C ASP A 619 -4.71 -20.29 12.52
N THR A 620 -5.46 -19.17 12.57
CA THR A 620 -4.96 -17.82 12.35
C THR A 620 -4.67 -17.07 13.67
N ASP A 621 -4.01 -15.93 13.58
CA ASP A 621 -3.79 -15.05 14.75
C ASP A 621 -5.11 -14.51 15.31
N ASN A 622 -6.12 -14.29 14.44
CA ASN A 622 -7.47 -13.97 14.91
C ASN A 622 -8.06 -15.13 15.71
N GLY A 623 -7.84 -16.37 15.31
CA GLY A 623 -8.24 -17.56 16.06
C GLY A 623 -7.58 -17.65 17.43
N LYS A 624 -6.31 -17.24 17.56
CA LYS A 624 -5.63 -17.15 18.87
C LYS A 624 -6.34 -16.17 19.79
N LYS A 625 -6.63 -14.95 19.29
CA LYS A 625 -7.39 -13.92 20.03
C LYS A 625 -8.79 -14.40 20.43
N ILE A 626 -9.48 -15.08 19.53
CA ILE A 626 -10.81 -15.66 19.83
C ILE A 626 -10.70 -16.69 20.97
N ARG A 627 -9.69 -17.55 20.99
CA ARG A 627 -9.48 -18.52 22.08
C ARG A 627 -9.18 -17.84 23.42
N GLU A 628 -8.42 -16.74 23.42
CA GLU A 628 -8.18 -15.92 24.61
C GLU A 628 -9.51 -15.33 25.11
N ASN A 629 -10.31 -14.72 24.25
CA ASN A 629 -11.63 -14.20 24.61
C ASN A 629 -12.56 -15.29 25.17
N ILE A 630 -12.56 -16.48 24.59
CA ILE A 630 -13.35 -17.62 25.10
C ILE A 630 -12.87 -18.00 26.52
N LYS A 631 -11.57 -17.98 26.77
CA LYS A 631 -11.01 -18.26 28.11
C LYS A 631 -11.45 -17.21 29.11
N ASP A 632 -11.40 -15.92 28.74
CA ASP A 632 -11.81 -14.82 29.61
C ASP A 632 -13.31 -14.89 29.94
N LEU A 633 -14.15 -15.18 28.94
CA LEU A 633 -15.59 -15.39 29.16
C LEU A 633 -15.89 -16.62 30.04
N LYS A 634 -15.14 -17.70 29.91
CA LYS A 634 -15.24 -18.85 30.81
C LYS A 634 -14.87 -18.49 32.25
N ASP A 635 -13.85 -17.66 32.44
CA ASP A 635 -13.46 -17.15 33.75
C ASP A 635 -14.51 -16.22 34.33
N LEU A 636 -15.16 -15.39 33.49
CA LEU A 636 -16.29 -14.55 33.88
C LEU A 636 -17.49 -15.40 34.35
N ILE A 637 -17.86 -16.47 33.63
CA ILE A 637 -18.93 -17.39 34.04
C ILE A 637 -18.59 -18.05 35.40
N LYS A 638 -17.33 -18.45 35.63
CA LYS A 638 -16.88 -18.98 36.92
C LYS A 638 -17.06 -17.95 38.02
N ALA A 639 -16.69 -16.68 37.78
CA ALA A 639 -16.84 -15.61 38.76
C ALA A 639 -18.30 -15.31 39.12
N TYR A 640 -19.24 -15.47 38.19
CA TYR A 640 -20.68 -15.41 38.46
C TYR A 640 -21.14 -16.61 39.30
N ARG A 641 -20.73 -17.82 38.93
CA ARG A 641 -21.17 -19.06 39.60
C ARG A 641 -20.67 -19.20 41.05
N ASN A 642 -19.48 -18.69 41.32
CA ASN A 642 -18.88 -18.74 42.66
C ASN A 642 -19.20 -17.49 43.52
N GLY A 643 -20.02 -16.54 43.00
CA GLY A 643 -20.45 -15.36 43.74
C GLY A 643 -19.39 -14.25 43.85
N THR A 644 -18.22 -14.37 43.17
CA THR A 644 -17.20 -13.31 43.11
C THR A 644 -17.72 -12.05 42.42
N LEU A 645 -18.54 -12.21 41.38
CA LEU A 645 -19.27 -11.14 40.70
C LEU A 645 -20.77 -11.41 40.71
N ARG A 646 -21.55 -10.34 40.74
CA ARG A 646 -23.01 -10.42 40.63
C ARG A 646 -23.45 -10.29 39.20
N GLN A 647 -24.42 -11.10 38.80
CA GLN A 647 -25.10 -10.90 37.51
C GLN A 647 -26.02 -9.68 37.60
N ASN A 648 -25.98 -8.84 36.58
CA ASN A 648 -26.91 -7.73 36.41
C ASN A 648 -27.95 -8.13 35.36
N GLN A 649 -29.14 -8.56 35.80
CA GLN A 649 -30.27 -8.70 34.89
C GLN A 649 -30.68 -7.29 34.45
N LYS A 650 -30.66 -7.03 33.12
CA LYS A 650 -31.40 -5.89 32.58
C LYS A 650 -32.89 -6.20 32.78
N ASN A 651 -33.56 -5.40 33.57
CA ASN A 651 -35.02 -5.34 33.62
C ASN A 651 -35.59 -4.99 32.22
#